data_504a2e8831bf78dad2b7855bb645be43
#
_entry.id   504a2e8831bf78dad2b7855bb645be43
#
_cell.length_a   1.000
_cell.length_b   1.000
_cell.length_c   1.000
_cell.angle_alpha   90.00
_cell.angle_beta   90.00
_cell.angle_gamma   90.00
#
_symmetry.space_group_name_H-M   'P 1'
#
loop_
_entity.id
_entity.type
_entity.pdbx_description
1 polymer ?
#
loop_
_entity_poly.entity_id
_entity_poly.type
_entity_poly.pdbx_seq_one_letter_code
_entity_poly.pdbx_strand_id
1 'polypeptide(L)'
;MKTILFKTIIIAFFVGTAVSCSDEDENRFRPGSTHEKPNPTEPEGGLDYSKLTADNHPRLLMNAEAFTALKAKVDANSSANLTLLHNTIMSVCNSKGMNATALTYKLDASNKRILDVSRDALLRIFTCAYAYRMTGDTKYLTKAETDMNAVCNFPDWNSKRHFLDVGEMATAVAFGYDWLYNELSAATRTKAANALLKFAFQQAQNKNWNLNFYEATNNWNQVCNGGLVCAALASYENNPSEAKDMIEKALESNKPALEVMYSPDGNYPEGSGYWCYGTLYQVLMLAALNSTLGTDNGLSDTPGFSKTAEYMLYMTGLNSKFFNYSDCAPSSTAALASWWFADKYSNPSLLYNELKMLKNGEYASCAENRLLPMIMAFANNLNLDAISALSNKLWSGKGETPVVMVHTDWTYTDTDKYLGIKGGKAGSSHGHMDAGSFVYDAYGVRWSMDFGLQSYTTLESVLAGLGGNLWDMGQNSMRWDVFRLNNLNHSTISINDARHRVNGAATLTTTINTATELGATFDLTEVVSDQAASATRTVKIVNDKDLVVMDEIKARTDKSAKVRWCMVTPAVPTVESNRIVLTNGSKVMYLTASGSVKPTYKQWSTTSENSYDQANPGTYMVGFEATVTANQTATFTTTLSPK
;
A
#
# COMPACT_ATOMS: atom_id res chain seq x y z
N MET A 1 -19.43 -56.29 -8.24
CA MET A 1 -18.53 -55.47 -7.39
C MET A 1 -18.17 -54.23 -8.19
N LYS A 2 -18.80 -53.09 -7.92
CA LYS A 2 -18.53 -51.80 -8.57
C LYS A 2 -17.81 -50.93 -7.54
N THR A 3 -16.56 -50.62 -7.83
CA THR A 3 -15.70 -49.74 -7.02
C THR A 3 -16.05 -48.30 -7.35
N ILE A 4 -16.55 -47.57 -6.37
CA ILE A 4 -16.86 -46.13 -6.47
C ILE A 4 -15.59 -45.35 -6.06
N LEU A 5 -15.07 -44.58 -7.02
CA LEU A 5 -13.91 -43.67 -6.82
C LEU A 5 -14.44 -42.37 -6.22
N PHE A 6 -14.11 -42.10 -4.97
CA PHE A 6 -14.32 -40.77 -4.35
C PHE A 6 -13.25 -39.80 -4.86
N LYS A 7 -13.68 -38.79 -5.61
CA LYS A 7 -12.86 -37.60 -5.90
C LYS A 7 -12.95 -36.66 -4.72
N THR A 8 -11.88 -36.56 -3.95
CA THR A 8 -11.74 -35.56 -2.92
C THR A 8 -11.40 -34.21 -3.58
N ILE A 9 -12.35 -33.29 -3.54
CA ILE A 9 -12.12 -31.89 -3.93
C ILE A 9 -11.47 -31.22 -2.73
N ILE A 10 -10.18 -30.89 -2.86
CA ILE A 10 -9.48 -30.02 -1.89
C ILE A 10 -9.86 -28.60 -2.24
N ILE A 11 -10.77 -28.02 -1.45
CA ILE A 11 -11.04 -26.58 -1.47
C ILE A 11 -9.92 -25.93 -0.64
N ALA A 12 -8.97 -25.33 -1.33
CA ALA A 12 -7.97 -24.50 -0.68
C ALA A 12 -8.65 -23.20 -0.21
N PHE A 13 -8.89 -23.09 1.09
CA PHE A 13 -9.23 -21.82 1.73
C PHE A 13 -7.98 -20.91 1.68
N PHE A 14 -7.98 -19.95 0.76
CA PHE A 14 -7.08 -18.81 0.87
C PHE A 14 -7.59 -17.91 2.01
N VAL A 15 -7.06 -18.14 3.20
CA VAL A 15 -7.13 -17.14 4.27
C VAL A 15 -6.22 -15.99 3.84
N GLY A 16 -6.81 -14.88 3.47
CA GLY A 16 -6.05 -13.63 3.26
C GLY A 16 -5.40 -13.23 4.58
N THR A 17 -4.10 -13.50 4.71
CA THR A 17 -3.33 -13.02 5.84
C THR A 17 -3.22 -11.51 5.73
N ALA A 18 -3.87 -10.79 6.63
CA ALA A 18 -3.63 -9.37 6.85
C ALA A 18 -2.13 -9.18 7.11
N VAL A 19 -1.50 -8.32 6.32
CA VAL A 19 -0.10 -7.94 6.51
C VAL A 19 -0.02 -7.18 7.83
N SER A 20 0.66 -7.77 8.80
CA SER A 20 0.88 -7.20 10.12
C SER A 20 2.27 -6.54 10.13
N CYS A 21 2.31 -5.23 10.35
CA CYS A 21 3.57 -4.51 10.59
C CYS A 21 4.14 -4.87 11.96
N SER A 22 5.43 -5.05 12.06
CA SER A 22 6.16 -5.26 13.31
C SER A 22 6.82 -3.98 13.81
N ASP A 23 7.10 -3.90 15.10
CA ASP A 23 7.25 -2.65 15.85
C ASP A 23 8.62 -2.34 16.39
N GLU A 24 9.58 -3.19 16.26
CA GLU A 24 10.85 -2.96 16.91
C GLU A 24 11.88 -2.48 15.91
N ASP A 25 12.23 -1.18 15.91
CA ASP A 25 13.35 -0.52 15.22
C ASP A 25 13.11 0.23 13.89
N GLU A 26 11.88 0.57 13.49
CA GLU A 26 11.67 1.44 12.31
C GLU A 26 12.18 2.89 12.49
N ASN A 27 12.71 3.26 13.66
CA ASN A 27 13.11 4.61 14.01
C ASN A 27 14.62 4.77 14.25
N ARG A 28 15.44 4.60 13.22
CA ARG A 28 16.78 5.20 13.22
C ARG A 28 16.78 6.54 12.50
N PHE A 29 16.96 7.56 13.32
CA PHE A 29 17.18 8.96 12.96
C PHE A 29 18.10 9.14 11.76
N ARG A 30 17.72 10.04 10.82
CA ARG A 30 18.65 10.70 9.91
C ARG A 30 18.93 12.12 10.43
N PRO A 31 20.21 12.56 10.52
CA PRO A 31 20.51 13.95 10.78
C PRO A 31 19.99 14.83 9.64
N GLY A 32 19.24 15.86 9.97
CA GLY A 32 18.62 16.77 9.04
C GLY A 32 19.61 17.51 8.16
N SER A 33 19.27 17.64 6.88
CA SER A 33 19.82 18.68 6.03
C SER A 33 19.16 20.01 6.38
N THR A 34 19.95 20.95 6.86
CA THR A 34 19.52 22.33 7.09
C THR A 34 19.33 23.03 5.74
N HIS A 35 18.10 23.05 5.22
CA HIS A 35 17.67 24.01 4.23
C HIS A 35 16.62 24.91 4.88
N GLU A 36 16.98 26.16 5.13
CA GLU A 36 16.00 27.19 5.44
C GLU A 36 15.07 27.36 4.25
N LYS A 37 13.80 26.95 4.44
CA LYS A 37 12.70 27.21 3.50
C LYS A 37 11.94 28.45 3.94
N PRO A 38 11.36 29.25 3.01
CA PRO A 38 10.48 30.33 3.38
C PRO A 38 9.26 29.77 4.11
N ASN A 39 8.99 30.32 5.28
CA ASN A 39 7.83 30.00 6.11
C ASN A 39 6.55 30.26 5.32
N PRO A 40 5.68 29.26 5.07
CA PRO A 40 4.34 29.55 4.60
C PRO A 40 3.64 30.33 5.71
N THR A 41 3.02 31.44 5.37
CA THR A 41 2.17 32.20 6.28
C THR A 41 1.11 31.29 6.84
N GLU A 42 1.16 31.01 8.17
CA GLU A 42 0.03 30.42 8.86
C GLU A 42 -1.21 31.29 8.60
N PRO A 43 -2.39 30.70 8.36
CA PRO A 43 -3.61 31.49 8.28
C PRO A 43 -3.76 32.27 9.60
N GLU A 44 -3.92 33.59 9.53
CA GLU A 44 -4.25 34.44 10.68
C GLU A 44 -5.63 34.05 11.22
N GLY A 45 -5.67 33.11 12.16
CA GLY A 45 -6.86 32.59 12.83
C GLY A 45 -6.70 31.12 13.09
N GLY A 46 -6.54 30.70 14.36
CA GLY A 46 -6.50 29.30 14.77
C GLY A 46 -7.76 28.55 14.32
N LEU A 47 -7.73 27.21 14.38
CA LEU A 47 -8.89 26.36 14.03
C LEU A 47 -10.13 26.73 14.85
N ASP A 48 -11.27 26.82 14.19
CA ASP A 48 -12.57 27.14 14.83
C ASP A 48 -13.25 25.85 15.33
N TYR A 49 -13.16 25.61 16.61
CA TYR A 49 -13.79 24.48 17.30
C TYR A 49 -15.23 24.77 17.79
N SER A 50 -15.77 25.97 17.57
CA SER A 50 -17.07 26.41 18.14
C SER A 50 -18.24 25.54 17.71
N LYS A 51 -18.14 24.86 16.57
CA LYS A 51 -19.17 23.97 16.04
C LYS A 51 -19.12 22.54 16.61
N LEU A 52 -18.10 22.20 17.39
CA LEU A 52 -17.94 20.85 17.96
C LEU A 52 -18.74 20.73 19.27
N THR A 53 -20.06 20.75 19.15
CA THR A 53 -21.02 20.71 20.28
C THR A 53 -21.84 19.42 20.25
N ALA A 54 -22.48 19.10 21.37
CA ALA A 54 -23.36 17.92 21.51
C ALA A 54 -24.55 17.92 20.54
N ASP A 55 -25.00 19.10 20.09
CA ASP A 55 -26.15 19.23 19.18
C ASP A 55 -25.75 19.03 17.70
N ASN A 56 -24.43 18.93 17.40
CA ASN A 56 -23.93 18.84 16.04
C ASN A 56 -23.38 17.42 15.73
N HIS A 57 -24.22 16.41 15.90
CA HIS A 57 -23.95 15.02 15.51
C HIS A 57 -25.03 14.47 14.59
N PRO A 58 -24.69 13.60 13.62
CA PRO A 58 -23.35 13.22 13.22
C PRO A 58 -22.62 14.36 12.48
N ARG A 59 -21.29 14.39 12.58
CA ARG A 59 -20.43 15.43 11.97
C ARG A 59 -19.20 14.90 11.22
N LEU A 60 -18.74 13.69 11.54
CA LEU A 60 -17.62 13.06 10.84
C LEU A 60 -18.05 12.60 9.45
N LEU A 61 -17.42 13.12 8.41
CA LEU A 61 -17.62 12.83 6.99
C LEU A 61 -19.00 13.20 6.45
N MET A 62 -20.07 12.87 7.17
CA MET A 62 -21.47 13.12 6.78
C MET A 62 -22.28 13.61 7.98
N ASN A 63 -23.07 14.65 7.77
CA ASN A 63 -24.10 15.10 8.70
C ASN A 63 -25.46 14.44 8.41
N ALA A 64 -26.48 14.76 9.18
CA ALA A 64 -27.83 14.17 9.05
C ALA A 64 -28.47 14.42 7.67
N GLU A 65 -28.27 15.62 7.10
CA GLU A 65 -28.77 15.98 5.77
C GLU A 65 -28.09 15.16 4.68
N ALA A 66 -26.77 14.95 4.78
CA ALA A 66 -26.00 14.14 3.82
C ALA A 66 -26.46 12.66 3.84
N PHE A 67 -26.71 12.09 5.02
CA PHE A 67 -27.31 10.74 5.13
C PHE A 67 -28.70 10.67 4.52
N THR A 68 -29.54 11.66 4.74
CA THR A 68 -30.88 11.73 4.16
C THR A 68 -30.82 11.78 2.64
N ALA A 69 -29.95 12.64 2.09
CA ALA A 69 -29.73 12.75 0.64
C ALA A 69 -29.18 11.46 0.03
N LEU A 70 -28.20 10.83 0.69
CA LEU A 70 -27.64 9.56 0.26
C LEU A 70 -28.71 8.45 0.24
N LYS A 71 -29.49 8.34 1.33
CA LYS A 71 -30.58 7.37 1.41
C LYS A 71 -31.59 7.55 0.27
N ALA A 72 -32.00 8.77 -0.01
CA ALA A 72 -32.92 9.07 -1.11
C ALA A 72 -32.36 8.61 -2.48
N LYS A 73 -31.08 8.82 -2.74
CA LYS A 73 -30.43 8.37 -3.98
C LYS A 73 -30.36 6.85 -4.09
N VAL A 74 -30.06 6.16 -2.99
CA VAL A 74 -30.00 4.69 -2.93
C VAL A 74 -31.40 4.10 -3.11
N ASP A 75 -32.41 4.60 -2.39
CA ASP A 75 -33.79 4.11 -2.47
C ASP A 75 -34.39 4.33 -3.88
N ALA A 76 -34.02 5.43 -4.55
CA ALA A 76 -34.42 5.72 -5.92
C ALA A 76 -33.61 4.93 -6.98
N ASN A 77 -32.56 4.20 -6.58
CA ASN A 77 -31.59 3.56 -7.48
C ASN A 77 -31.08 4.54 -8.57
N SER A 78 -30.74 5.76 -8.14
CA SER A 78 -30.36 6.86 -9.04
C SER A 78 -29.06 6.62 -9.79
N SER A 79 -28.20 5.72 -9.29
CA SER A 79 -27.00 5.18 -9.95
C SER A 79 -26.85 3.71 -9.57
N ALA A 80 -26.71 2.86 -10.59
CA ALA A 80 -26.52 1.42 -10.39
C ALA A 80 -25.23 1.13 -9.61
N ASN A 81 -24.15 1.87 -9.88
CA ASN A 81 -22.87 1.70 -9.19
C ASN A 81 -22.93 2.17 -7.73
N LEU A 82 -23.63 3.26 -7.41
CA LEU A 82 -23.86 3.72 -6.04
C LEU A 82 -24.67 2.69 -5.24
N THR A 83 -25.75 2.17 -5.83
CA THR A 83 -26.58 1.13 -5.23
C THR A 83 -25.79 -0.17 -5.01
N LEU A 84 -24.95 -0.56 -5.97
CA LEU A 84 -24.06 -1.74 -5.82
C LEU A 84 -23.09 -1.56 -4.65
N LEU A 85 -22.51 -0.37 -4.50
CA LEU A 85 -21.60 -0.06 -3.39
C LEU A 85 -22.34 -0.13 -2.04
N HIS A 86 -23.53 0.48 -1.94
CA HIS A 86 -24.39 0.36 -0.76
C HIS A 86 -24.69 -1.09 -0.42
N ASN A 87 -25.13 -1.89 -1.40
CA ASN A 87 -25.46 -3.30 -1.21
C ASN A 87 -24.23 -4.12 -0.75
N THR A 88 -23.04 -3.78 -1.24
CA THR A 88 -21.78 -4.42 -0.81
C THR A 88 -21.51 -4.12 0.67
N ILE A 89 -21.65 -2.87 1.10
CA ILE A 89 -21.48 -2.49 2.51
C ILE A 89 -22.51 -3.20 3.39
N MET A 90 -23.78 -3.25 2.97
CA MET A 90 -24.84 -3.96 3.70
C MET A 90 -24.57 -5.46 3.77
N SER A 91 -24.00 -6.07 2.72
CA SER A 91 -23.60 -7.47 2.71
C SER A 91 -22.45 -7.73 3.71
N VAL A 92 -21.44 -6.86 3.75
CA VAL A 92 -20.35 -6.94 4.74
C VAL A 92 -20.89 -6.77 6.16
N CYS A 93 -21.77 -5.80 6.38
CA CYS A 93 -22.44 -5.61 7.67
C CYS A 93 -23.17 -6.88 8.11
N ASN A 94 -24.04 -7.44 7.26
CA ASN A 94 -24.87 -8.60 7.60
C ASN A 94 -24.05 -9.89 7.80
N SER A 95 -22.95 -10.08 7.06
CA SER A 95 -22.14 -11.29 7.12
C SER A 95 -21.02 -11.24 8.18
N LYS A 96 -20.43 -10.06 8.41
CA LYS A 96 -19.29 -9.87 9.31
C LYS A 96 -19.62 -8.90 10.46
N GLY A 97 -20.26 -7.76 10.17
CA GLY A 97 -20.62 -6.74 11.16
C GLY A 97 -21.57 -7.26 12.23
N MET A 98 -22.56 -8.05 11.85
CA MET A 98 -23.53 -8.68 12.75
C MET A 98 -23.06 -9.98 13.40
N ASN A 99 -21.73 -10.22 13.44
CA ASN A 99 -21.16 -11.39 14.11
C ASN A 99 -21.58 -11.44 15.59
N ALA A 100 -22.21 -12.55 16.00
CA ALA A 100 -22.73 -12.74 17.36
C ALA A 100 -21.65 -12.97 18.42
N THR A 101 -20.43 -13.37 18.01
CA THR A 101 -19.31 -13.60 18.94
C THR A 101 -18.91 -12.29 19.62
N ALA A 102 -18.86 -12.26 20.95
CA ALA A 102 -18.46 -11.07 21.70
C ALA A 102 -17.00 -10.68 21.38
N LEU A 103 -16.74 -9.39 21.26
CA LEU A 103 -15.39 -8.86 21.21
C LEU A 103 -14.72 -9.03 22.56
N THR A 104 -13.52 -9.64 22.58
CA THR A 104 -12.74 -9.88 23.78
C THR A 104 -11.30 -9.39 23.59
N TYR A 105 -10.67 -8.92 24.65
CA TYR A 105 -9.26 -8.57 24.64
C TYR A 105 -8.42 -9.82 24.39
N LYS A 106 -7.78 -9.89 23.23
CA LYS A 106 -6.98 -11.04 22.83
C LYS A 106 -5.78 -10.58 22.02
N LEU A 107 -4.60 -10.93 22.49
CA LEU A 107 -3.36 -10.73 21.75
C LEU A 107 -3.25 -11.71 20.57
N ASP A 108 -2.54 -11.30 19.55
CA ASP A 108 -2.22 -12.10 18.37
C ASP A 108 -1.32 -13.32 18.71
N ALA A 109 -0.97 -14.12 17.70
CA ALA A 109 -0.11 -15.29 17.87
C ALA A 109 1.30 -14.94 18.35
N SER A 110 1.78 -13.72 18.11
CA SER A 110 3.06 -13.21 18.60
C SER A 110 2.99 -12.73 20.06
N ASN A 111 1.81 -12.68 20.63
CA ASN A 111 1.51 -12.18 21.97
C ASN A 111 1.87 -10.69 22.18
N LYS A 112 1.83 -9.91 21.07
CA LYS A 112 2.24 -8.51 21.04
C LYS A 112 1.09 -7.53 20.80
N ARG A 113 0.06 -7.89 19.99
CA ARG A 113 -0.90 -6.95 19.41
C ARG A 113 -2.34 -7.38 19.62
N ILE A 114 -3.24 -6.39 19.74
CA ILE A 114 -4.69 -6.60 19.62
C ILE A 114 -5.23 -6.07 18.28
N LEU A 115 -4.38 -5.85 17.30
CA LEU A 115 -4.72 -5.19 16.04
C LEU A 115 -5.89 -5.86 15.32
N ASP A 116 -5.93 -7.19 15.30
CA ASP A 116 -7.04 -7.95 14.70
C ASP A 116 -8.37 -7.68 15.41
N VAL A 117 -8.33 -7.52 16.74
CA VAL A 117 -9.52 -7.17 17.56
C VAL A 117 -9.94 -5.74 17.28
N SER A 118 -8.99 -4.79 17.17
CA SER A 118 -9.28 -3.39 16.85
C SER A 118 -9.92 -3.26 15.47
N ARG A 119 -9.41 -3.97 14.47
CA ARG A 119 -9.95 -4.03 13.11
C ARG A 119 -11.32 -4.68 13.03
N ASP A 120 -11.54 -5.77 13.78
CA ASP A 120 -12.86 -6.42 13.88
C ASP A 120 -13.89 -5.48 14.55
N ALA A 121 -13.49 -4.77 15.60
CA ALA A 121 -14.33 -3.76 16.25
C ALA A 121 -14.71 -2.63 15.27
N LEU A 122 -13.73 -2.11 14.53
CA LEU A 122 -13.97 -1.07 13.53
C LEU A 122 -14.93 -1.56 12.43
N LEU A 123 -14.72 -2.76 11.90
CA LEU A 123 -15.60 -3.34 10.89
C LEU A 123 -17.05 -3.42 11.41
N ARG A 124 -17.25 -3.99 12.61
CA ARG A 124 -18.58 -4.22 13.17
C ARG A 124 -19.28 -2.92 13.49
N ILE A 125 -18.63 -2.04 14.26
CA ILE A 125 -19.23 -0.79 14.73
C ILE A 125 -19.52 0.13 13.55
N PHE A 126 -18.59 0.32 12.63
CA PHE A 126 -18.73 1.27 11.53
C PHE A 126 -19.77 0.81 10.49
N THR A 127 -19.75 -0.49 10.11
CA THR A 127 -20.75 -0.99 9.17
C THR A 127 -22.14 -1.04 9.78
N CYS A 128 -22.28 -1.34 11.09
CA CYS A 128 -23.57 -1.30 11.77
C CYS A 128 -24.08 0.14 11.93
N ALA A 129 -23.21 1.12 12.23
CA ALA A 129 -23.59 2.53 12.29
C ALA A 129 -24.12 3.01 10.91
N TYR A 130 -23.41 2.67 9.83
CA TYR A 130 -23.89 2.94 8.47
C TYR A 130 -25.24 2.27 8.18
N ALA A 131 -25.35 0.97 8.48
CA ALA A 131 -26.58 0.22 8.22
C ALA A 131 -27.79 0.80 8.98
N TYR A 132 -27.59 1.23 10.23
CA TYR A 132 -28.63 1.93 10.99
C TYR A 132 -29.04 3.25 10.32
N ARG A 133 -28.08 4.09 9.94
CA ARG A 133 -28.36 5.37 9.24
C ARG A 133 -29.12 5.19 7.93
N MET A 134 -28.86 4.11 7.21
CA MET A 134 -29.51 3.83 5.93
C MET A 134 -30.87 3.15 6.08
N THR A 135 -31.11 2.37 7.15
CA THR A 135 -32.33 1.54 7.28
C THR A 135 -33.25 1.94 8.41
N GLY A 136 -32.71 2.54 9.49
CA GLY A 136 -33.44 2.77 10.74
C GLY A 136 -33.67 1.48 11.56
N ASP A 137 -33.16 0.31 11.14
CA ASP A 137 -33.38 -0.95 11.85
C ASP A 137 -32.51 -1.02 13.11
N THR A 138 -33.17 -1.02 14.26
CA THR A 138 -32.56 -0.96 15.59
C THR A 138 -31.64 -2.12 15.93
N LYS A 139 -31.72 -3.24 15.20
CA LYS A 139 -30.78 -4.37 15.39
C LYS A 139 -29.33 -3.95 15.14
N TYR A 140 -29.07 -3.07 14.16
CA TYR A 140 -27.74 -2.55 13.86
C TYR A 140 -27.24 -1.60 14.96
N LEU A 141 -28.12 -0.70 15.46
CA LEU A 141 -27.82 0.16 16.60
C LEU A 141 -27.45 -0.68 17.84
N THR A 142 -28.28 -1.66 18.18
CA THR A 142 -28.05 -2.55 19.33
C THR A 142 -26.70 -3.29 19.22
N LYS A 143 -26.37 -3.76 18.00
CA LYS A 143 -25.09 -4.45 17.77
C LYS A 143 -23.90 -3.50 17.93
N ALA A 144 -23.95 -2.32 17.30
CA ALA A 144 -22.90 -1.32 17.41
C ALA A 144 -22.69 -0.90 18.89
N GLU A 145 -23.78 -0.60 19.61
CA GLU A 145 -23.71 -0.22 21.03
C GLU A 145 -23.13 -1.33 21.90
N THR A 146 -23.48 -2.60 21.63
CA THR A 146 -22.94 -3.77 22.33
C THR A 146 -21.43 -3.87 22.13
N ASP A 147 -20.96 -3.79 20.89
CA ASP A 147 -19.53 -3.91 20.56
C ASP A 147 -18.73 -2.69 21.08
N MET A 148 -19.28 -1.48 21.00
CA MET A 148 -18.68 -0.29 21.63
C MET A 148 -18.50 -0.48 23.13
N ASN A 149 -19.55 -0.93 23.82
CA ASN A 149 -19.49 -1.20 25.26
C ASN A 149 -18.45 -2.28 25.61
N ALA A 150 -18.29 -3.30 24.76
CA ALA A 150 -17.30 -4.35 24.97
C ALA A 150 -15.87 -3.79 24.92
N VAL A 151 -15.51 -3.07 23.85
CA VAL A 151 -14.14 -2.55 23.67
C VAL A 151 -13.81 -1.41 24.63
N CYS A 152 -14.78 -0.60 25.02
CA CYS A 152 -14.61 0.44 26.04
C CYS A 152 -14.44 -0.13 27.48
N ASN A 153 -14.76 -1.40 27.70
CA ASN A 153 -14.52 -2.12 28.95
C ASN A 153 -13.20 -2.90 28.98
N PHE A 154 -12.41 -2.87 27.90
CA PHE A 154 -11.09 -3.50 27.91
C PHE A 154 -10.18 -2.87 28.97
N PRO A 155 -9.18 -3.59 29.49
CA PRO A 155 -8.25 -3.05 30.49
C PRO A 155 -7.43 -1.87 29.94
N ASP A 156 -7.08 -1.93 28.67
CA ASP A 156 -6.39 -0.92 27.87
C ASP A 156 -6.62 -1.20 26.38
N TRP A 157 -5.99 -0.40 25.49
CA TRP A 157 -5.95 -0.63 24.04
C TRP A 157 -4.52 -0.94 23.56
N ASN A 158 -3.70 -1.55 24.41
CA ASN A 158 -2.33 -2.00 24.13
C ASN A 158 -1.35 -0.87 23.73
N SER A 159 -1.62 0.34 24.14
CA SER A 159 -0.89 1.56 23.78
C SER A 159 0.61 1.51 24.08
N LYS A 160 0.99 0.77 25.13
CA LYS A 160 2.40 0.62 25.53
C LYS A 160 3.24 -0.15 24.52
N ARG A 161 2.62 -1.06 23.76
CA ARG A 161 3.32 -1.99 22.86
C ARG A 161 3.11 -1.70 21.40
N HIS A 162 1.88 -1.27 21.02
CA HIS A 162 1.52 -1.17 19.62
C HIS A 162 0.44 -0.10 19.40
N PHE A 163 0.85 1.10 18.97
CA PHE A 163 -0.09 2.22 18.92
C PHE A 163 -1.04 2.18 17.71
N LEU A 164 -0.76 1.36 16.68
CA LEU A 164 -1.73 1.10 15.60
C LEU A 164 -3.02 0.44 16.17
N ASP A 165 -2.90 -0.38 17.21
CA ASP A 165 -4.05 -0.96 17.92
C ASP A 165 -4.98 0.13 18.44
N VAL A 166 -4.39 1.20 19.00
CA VAL A 166 -5.09 2.38 19.50
C VAL A 166 -5.71 3.19 18.35
N GLY A 167 -4.96 3.44 17.28
CA GLY A 167 -5.45 4.21 16.12
C GLY A 167 -6.70 3.58 15.51
N GLU A 168 -6.67 2.27 15.26
CA GLU A 168 -7.81 1.51 14.72
C GLU A 168 -9.00 1.46 15.71
N MET A 169 -8.74 1.21 16.99
CA MET A 169 -9.79 1.13 18.01
C MET A 169 -10.44 2.50 18.26
N ALA A 170 -9.64 3.57 18.31
CA ALA A 170 -10.14 4.93 18.46
C ALA A 170 -11.04 5.33 17.29
N THR A 171 -10.68 4.94 16.06
CA THR A 171 -11.52 5.13 14.87
C THR A 171 -12.85 4.40 15.01
N ALA A 172 -12.84 3.14 15.47
CA ALA A 172 -14.06 2.36 15.69
C ALA A 172 -15.04 3.05 16.65
N VAL A 173 -14.51 3.47 17.80
CA VAL A 173 -15.32 4.13 18.85
C VAL A 173 -15.76 5.52 18.38
N ALA A 174 -14.91 6.27 17.66
CA ALA A 174 -15.24 7.60 17.13
C ALA A 174 -16.44 7.57 16.18
N PHE A 175 -16.43 6.68 15.18
CA PHE A 175 -17.53 6.59 14.23
C PHE A 175 -18.81 6.02 14.84
N GLY A 176 -18.70 5.06 15.75
CA GLY A 176 -19.85 4.58 16.51
C GLY A 176 -20.46 5.68 17.38
N TYR A 177 -19.63 6.44 18.10
CA TYR A 177 -20.04 7.55 18.94
C TYR A 177 -20.71 8.66 18.12
N ASP A 178 -20.06 9.13 17.05
CA ASP A 178 -20.54 10.26 16.27
C ASP A 178 -21.78 9.92 15.44
N TRP A 179 -21.73 8.82 14.67
CA TRP A 179 -22.81 8.47 13.75
C TRP A 179 -24.07 7.98 14.47
N LEU A 180 -23.97 7.50 15.71
CA LEU A 180 -25.10 7.01 16.49
C LEU A 180 -25.38 7.88 17.72
N TYR A 181 -24.76 9.05 17.85
CA TYR A 181 -24.77 9.88 19.06
C TYR A 181 -26.17 10.10 19.65
N ASN A 182 -27.13 10.48 18.81
CA ASN A 182 -28.49 10.82 19.25
C ASN A 182 -29.30 9.60 19.69
N GLU A 183 -28.94 8.41 19.25
CA GLU A 183 -29.62 7.14 19.52
C GLU A 183 -28.96 6.32 20.61
N LEU A 184 -27.64 6.52 20.86
CA LEU A 184 -26.92 5.85 21.92
C LEU A 184 -27.47 6.23 23.32
N SER A 185 -27.45 5.27 24.24
CA SER A 185 -27.73 5.57 25.66
C SER A 185 -26.71 6.57 26.22
N ALA A 186 -27.15 7.43 27.15
CA ALA A 186 -26.24 8.36 27.82
C ALA A 186 -25.05 7.63 28.53
N ALA A 187 -25.31 6.44 29.05
CA ALA A 187 -24.27 5.60 29.67
C ALA A 187 -23.21 5.16 28.67
N THR A 188 -23.61 4.76 27.45
CA THR A 188 -22.67 4.37 26.38
C THR A 188 -21.90 5.58 25.88
N ARG A 189 -22.52 6.74 25.67
CA ARG A 189 -21.82 7.97 25.29
C ARG A 189 -20.74 8.35 26.29
N THR A 190 -21.09 8.38 27.59
CA THR A 190 -20.13 8.68 28.67
C THR A 190 -18.99 7.68 28.70
N LYS A 191 -19.28 6.38 28.56
CA LYS A 191 -18.27 5.33 28.55
C LYS A 191 -17.32 5.46 27.36
N ALA A 192 -17.85 5.71 26.14
CA ALA A 192 -17.06 5.89 24.93
C ALA A 192 -16.13 7.11 25.04
N ALA A 193 -16.65 8.27 25.48
CA ALA A 193 -15.83 9.47 25.69
C ALA A 193 -14.72 9.25 26.72
N ASN A 194 -15.01 8.56 27.83
CA ASN A 194 -14.02 8.22 28.86
C ASN A 194 -12.97 7.21 28.34
N ALA A 195 -13.36 6.25 27.50
CA ALA A 195 -12.42 5.30 26.90
C ALA A 195 -11.48 6.01 25.91
N LEU A 196 -11.99 6.89 25.04
CA LEU A 196 -11.18 7.72 24.14
C LEU A 196 -10.18 8.58 24.92
N LEU A 197 -10.64 9.26 25.98
CA LEU A 197 -9.75 10.04 26.84
C LEU A 197 -8.64 9.15 27.47
N LYS A 198 -9.04 8.05 28.11
CA LYS A 198 -8.13 7.23 28.91
C LYS A 198 -7.18 6.39 28.09
N PHE A 199 -7.68 5.75 27.02
CA PHE A 199 -6.95 4.73 26.26
C PHE A 199 -6.31 5.28 24.99
N ALA A 200 -6.75 6.45 24.47
CA ALA A 200 -6.17 7.09 23.32
C ALA A 200 -5.44 8.40 23.70
N PHE A 201 -6.13 9.46 24.13
CA PHE A 201 -5.53 10.79 24.28
C PHE A 201 -4.46 10.83 25.38
N GLN A 202 -4.75 10.33 26.58
CA GLN A 202 -3.78 10.30 27.67
C GLN A 202 -2.58 9.40 27.35
N GLN A 203 -2.80 8.33 26.59
CA GLN A 203 -1.71 7.43 26.20
C GLN A 203 -0.84 8.06 25.10
N ALA A 204 -1.41 8.79 24.14
CA ALA A 204 -0.68 9.53 23.12
C ALA A 204 0.20 10.67 23.70
N GLN A 205 -0.11 11.15 24.90
CA GLN A 205 0.68 12.15 25.62
C GLN A 205 1.66 11.55 26.65
N ASN A 206 1.68 10.23 26.81
CA ASN A 206 2.43 9.54 27.86
C ASN A 206 3.93 9.50 27.54
N LYS A 207 4.71 10.38 28.19
CA LYS A 207 6.15 10.49 28.02
C LYS A 207 6.96 9.25 28.44
N ASN A 208 6.34 8.29 29.11
CA ASN A 208 6.97 7.02 29.50
C ASN A 208 6.89 5.96 28.38
N TRP A 209 6.11 6.22 27.34
CA TRP A 209 6.03 5.36 26.16
C TRP A 209 7.01 5.86 25.08
N ASN A 210 7.59 4.96 24.33
CA ASN A 210 8.31 5.31 23.12
C ASN A 210 7.28 5.48 21.97
N LEU A 211 6.71 6.69 21.84
CA LEU A 211 5.66 6.99 20.88
C LEU A 211 6.26 7.53 19.58
N ASN A 212 6.96 6.69 18.87
CA ASN A 212 7.70 7.09 17.67
C ASN A 212 6.79 7.47 16.48
N PHE A 213 5.49 7.18 16.53
CA PHE A 213 4.59 7.48 15.41
C PHE A 213 4.44 8.97 15.10
N TYR A 214 4.64 9.86 16.07
CA TYR A 214 4.64 11.30 15.83
C TYR A 214 5.82 11.78 14.96
N GLU A 215 6.93 11.07 15.01
CA GLU A 215 8.15 11.39 14.26
C GLU A 215 8.31 10.47 13.04
N ALA A 216 7.48 9.45 12.93
CA ALA A 216 7.52 8.50 11.83
C ALA A 216 7.16 9.17 10.49
N THR A 217 7.88 8.79 9.44
CA THR A 217 7.62 9.24 8.06
C THR A 217 7.10 8.08 7.20
N ASN A 218 6.24 7.25 7.79
CA ASN A 218 5.65 6.07 7.21
C ASN A 218 4.17 5.94 7.62
N ASN A 219 3.52 4.83 7.28
CA ASN A 219 2.11 4.58 7.55
C ASN A 219 1.70 4.74 9.03
N TRP A 220 2.61 4.54 9.99
CA TRP A 220 2.34 4.71 11.42
C TRP A 220 1.89 6.13 11.75
N ASN A 221 2.55 7.14 11.19
CA ASN A 221 2.16 8.54 11.37
C ASN A 221 0.71 8.77 10.91
N GLN A 222 0.35 8.24 9.76
CA GLN A 222 -0.97 8.43 9.16
C GLN A 222 -2.07 7.74 9.96
N VAL A 223 -1.86 6.46 10.33
CA VAL A 223 -2.88 5.65 11.01
C VAL A 223 -3.12 6.13 12.44
N CYS A 224 -2.03 6.37 13.20
CA CYS A 224 -2.17 6.79 14.59
C CYS A 224 -2.76 8.20 14.69
N ASN A 225 -2.24 9.17 13.93
CA ASN A 225 -2.79 10.53 13.90
C ASN A 225 -4.23 10.55 13.35
N GLY A 226 -4.52 9.79 12.29
CA GLY A 226 -5.86 9.69 11.71
C GLY A 226 -6.89 9.19 12.72
N GLY A 227 -6.59 8.13 13.45
CA GLY A 227 -7.47 7.60 14.49
C GLY A 227 -7.66 8.56 15.67
N LEU A 228 -6.57 9.21 16.12
CA LEU A 228 -6.63 10.20 17.21
C LEU A 228 -7.45 11.43 16.82
N VAL A 229 -7.26 11.97 15.61
CA VAL A 229 -8.02 13.14 15.13
C VAL A 229 -9.50 12.81 14.97
N CYS A 230 -9.85 11.67 14.36
CA CYS A 230 -11.26 11.25 14.29
C CYS A 230 -11.89 11.15 15.69
N ALA A 231 -11.17 10.55 16.65
CA ALA A 231 -11.66 10.45 18.02
C ALA A 231 -11.80 11.81 18.71
N ALA A 232 -10.83 12.70 18.53
CA ALA A 232 -10.86 14.05 19.09
C ALA A 232 -12.02 14.88 18.52
N LEU A 233 -12.21 14.83 17.20
CA LEU A 233 -13.32 15.51 16.54
C LEU A 233 -14.68 14.93 16.92
N ALA A 234 -14.78 13.60 17.10
CA ALA A 234 -16.02 12.94 17.49
C ALA A 234 -16.48 13.29 18.91
N SER A 235 -15.54 13.42 19.86
CA SER A 235 -15.86 13.55 21.29
C SER A 235 -15.40 14.88 21.94
N TYR A 236 -15.13 15.89 21.12
CA TYR A 236 -14.53 17.16 21.50
C TYR A 236 -15.22 17.82 22.72
N GLU A 237 -16.54 17.86 22.73
CA GLU A 237 -17.35 18.50 23.76
C GLU A 237 -17.17 17.91 25.17
N ASN A 238 -16.66 16.66 25.27
CA ASN A 238 -16.44 16.01 26.57
C ASN A 238 -15.08 16.38 27.19
N ASN A 239 -14.03 16.56 26.37
CA ASN A 239 -12.67 16.81 26.80
C ASN A 239 -11.98 17.79 25.83
N PRO A 240 -12.41 19.09 25.77
CA PRO A 240 -12.00 20.00 24.74
C PRO A 240 -10.48 20.28 24.72
N SER A 241 -9.85 20.34 25.89
CA SER A 241 -8.41 20.58 26.00
C SER A 241 -7.59 19.47 25.39
N GLU A 242 -7.85 18.22 25.81
CA GLU A 242 -7.11 17.05 25.34
C GLU A 242 -7.41 16.76 23.86
N ALA A 243 -8.67 16.95 23.43
CA ALA A 243 -9.06 16.80 22.03
C ALA A 243 -8.34 17.82 21.13
N LYS A 244 -8.28 19.09 21.54
CA LYS A 244 -7.53 20.14 20.86
C LYS A 244 -6.05 19.77 20.72
N ASP A 245 -5.42 19.36 21.83
CA ASP A 245 -4.02 18.96 21.85
C ASP A 245 -3.75 17.81 20.86
N MET A 246 -4.67 16.81 20.76
CA MET A 246 -4.54 15.71 19.78
C MET A 246 -4.58 16.22 18.35
N ILE A 247 -5.52 17.12 18.02
CA ILE A 247 -5.66 17.66 16.67
C ILE A 247 -4.43 18.48 16.28
N GLU A 248 -4.03 19.43 17.12
CA GLU A 248 -2.92 20.35 16.82
C GLU A 248 -1.59 19.59 16.69
N LYS A 249 -1.31 18.63 17.60
CA LYS A 249 -0.11 17.81 17.54
C LYS A 249 -0.10 16.87 16.32
N ALA A 250 -1.25 16.32 15.94
CA ALA A 250 -1.35 15.51 14.75
C ALA A 250 -1.07 16.32 13.47
N LEU A 251 -1.59 17.54 13.36
CA LEU A 251 -1.33 18.43 12.23
C LEU A 251 0.15 18.80 12.10
N GLU A 252 0.80 19.12 13.22
CA GLU A 252 2.24 19.40 13.25
C GLU A 252 3.07 18.19 12.85
N SER A 253 2.77 17.03 13.43
CA SER A 253 3.45 15.75 13.19
C SER A 253 3.29 15.24 11.76
N ASN A 254 2.12 15.41 11.16
CA ASN A 254 1.78 14.82 9.89
C ASN A 254 2.42 15.55 8.69
N LYS A 255 2.67 16.85 8.79
CA LYS A 255 3.20 17.65 7.69
C LYS A 255 4.54 17.15 7.16
N PRO A 256 5.62 16.95 7.98
CA PRO A 256 6.87 16.40 7.48
C PRO A 256 6.75 14.96 6.98
N ALA A 257 5.84 14.17 7.53
CA ALA A 257 5.59 12.81 7.06
C ALA A 257 5.00 12.80 5.64
N LEU A 258 4.04 13.67 5.35
CA LEU A 258 3.47 13.82 4.02
C LEU A 258 4.52 14.25 2.98
N GLU A 259 5.44 15.17 3.34
CA GLU A 259 6.51 15.58 2.45
C GLU A 259 7.39 14.40 2.02
N VAL A 260 7.77 13.52 2.95
CA VAL A 260 8.59 12.34 2.65
C VAL A 260 7.82 11.32 1.82
N MET A 261 6.55 11.08 2.15
CA MET A 261 5.77 10.01 1.54
C MET A 261 5.23 10.34 0.15
N TYR A 262 4.98 11.64 -0.15
CA TYR A 262 4.31 11.99 -1.41
C TYR A 262 5.09 12.93 -2.32
N SER A 263 6.06 13.71 -1.79
CA SER A 263 6.78 14.66 -2.63
C SER A 263 7.81 13.97 -3.53
N PRO A 264 8.01 14.48 -4.76
CA PRO A 264 7.28 15.60 -5.40
C PRO A 264 6.07 15.16 -6.25
N ASP A 265 5.92 13.87 -6.57
CA ASP A 265 5.03 13.40 -7.64
C ASP A 265 3.97 12.38 -7.17
N GLY A 266 3.91 12.03 -5.88
CA GLY A 266 2.84 11.22 -5.31
C GLY A 266 3.10 9.71 -5.25
N ASN A 267 4.26 9.24 -5.71
CA ASN A 267 4.64 7.84 -5.55
C ASN A 267 4.97 7.50 -4.09
N TYR A 268 4.42 6.40 -3.61
CA TYR A 268 4.52 6.00 -2.21
C TYR A 268 5.73 5.06 -2.00
N PRO A 269 6.67 5.40 -1.09
CA PRO A 269 7.92 4.66 -0.97
C PRO A 269 7.77 3.19 -0.60
N GLU A 270 6.81 2.88 0.26
CA GLU A 270 6.57 1.53 0.81
C GLU A 270 5.75 0.62 -0.13
N GLY A 271 5.34 1.11 -1.29
CA GLY A 271 4.54 0.36 -2.27
C GLY A 271 3.03 0.44 -2.06
N SER A 272 2.29 -0.23 -2.96
CA SER A 272 0.81 -0.14 -3.04
C SER A 272 0.08 -0.68 -1.81
N GLY A 273 0.60 -1.72 -1.17
CA GLY A 273 -0.04 -2.30 0.02
C GLY A 273 -0.13 -1.30 1.17
N TYR A 274 0.99 -0.64 1.47
CA TYR A 274 1.05 0.39 2.52
C TYR A 274 0.37 1.69 2.11
N TRP A 275 0.35 2.02 0.80
CA TRP A 275 -0.49 3.11 0.30
C TRP A 275 -1.97 2.87 0.62
N CYS A 276 -2.49 1.68 0.36
CA CYS A 276 -3.87 1.35 0.69
C CYS A 276 -4.18 1.52 2.18
N TYR A 277 -3.23 1.26 3.06
CA TYR A 277 -3.42 1.40 4.50
C TYR A 277 -3.17 2.83 4.99
N GLY A 278 -1.96 3.37 4.78
CA GLY A 278 -1.56 4.68 5.29
C GLY A 278 -2.35 5.82 4.65
N THR A 279 -2.44 5.86 3.31
CA THR A 279 -3.17 6.92 2.60
C THR A 279 -4.66 6.90 2.93
N LEU A 280 -5.24 5.72 3.20
CA LEU A 280 -6.64 5.63 3.60
C LEU A 280 -6.90 6.35 4.94
N TYR A 281 -6.06 6.17 5.94
CA TYR A 281 -6.14 6.89 7.20
C TYR A 281 -5.80 8.38 7.05
N GLN A 282 -4.89 8.71 6.14
CA GLN A 282 -4.60 10.11 5.81
C GLN A 282 -5.85 10.82 5.27
N VAL A 283 -6.51 10.25 4.25
CA VAL A 283 -7.72 10.89 3.69
C VAL A 283 -8.89 10.85 4.67
N LEU A 284 -8.98 9.83 5.52
CA LEU A 284 -9.97 9.78 6.60
C LEU A 284 -9.81 10.97 7.55
N MET A 285 -8.58 11.27 7.97
CA MET A 285 -8.24 12.42 8.81
C MET A 285 -8.60 13.74 8.11
N LEU A 286 -8.16 13.92 6.86
CA LEU A 286 -8.42 15.13 6.08
C LEU A 286 -9.93 15.37 5.87
N ALA A 287 -10.66 14.31 5.57
CA ALA A 287 -12.12 14.37 5.38
C ALA A 287 -12.84 14.71 6.69
N ALA A 288 -12.40 14.12 7.82
CA ALA A 288 -12.96 14.44 9.13
C ALA A 288 -12.70 15.91 9.54
N LEU A 289 -11.49 16.41 9.32
CA LEU A 289 -11.14 17.82 9.54
C LEU A 289 -12.00 18.75 8.67
N ASN A 290 -12.10 18.46 7.38
CA ASN A 290 -12.87 19.28 6.45
C ASN A 290 -14.38 19.29 6.79
N SER A 291 -14.97 18.13 7.14
CA SER A 291 -16.39 18.07 7.47
C SER A 291 -16.77 18.77 8.77
N THR A 292 -15.82 18.85 9.72
CA THR A 292 -16.06 19.39 11.07
C THR A 292 -15.55 20.82 11.26
N LEU A 293 -14.35 21.13 10.76
CA LEU A 293 -13.68 22.42 10.94
C LEU A 293 -13.65 23.27 9.65
N GLY A 294 -14.05 22.69 8.51
CA GLY A 294 -14.04 23.37 7.21
C GLY A 294 -12.65 23.50 6.58
N THR A 295 -11.61 22.87 7.17
CA THR A 295 -10.23 22.96 6.69
C THR A 295 -9.44 21.71 7.08
N ASP A 296 -8.52 21.27 6.23
CA ASP A 296 -7.50 20.26 6.53
C ASP A 296 -6.13 20.89 6.86
N ASN A 297 -6.13 22.19 7.18
CA ASN A 297 -4.96 22.99 7.51
C ASN A 297 -3.85 22.96 6.42
N GLY A 298 -4.26 22.85 5.15
CA GLY A 298 -3.36 22.81 4.00
C GLY A 298 -2.57 21.51 3.83
N LEU A 299 -2.88 20.46 4.59
CA LEU A 299 -2.19 19.17 4.45
C LEU A 299 -2.41 18.54 3.08
N SER A 300 -3.60 18.70 2.49
CA SER A 300 -3.88 18.20 1.12
C SER A 300 -3.14 18.95 0.01
N ASP A 301 -2.54 20.10 0.32
CA ASP A 301 -1.73 20.90 -0.61
C ASP A 301 -0.25 20.47 -0.64
N THR A 302 0.15 19.47 0.15
CA THR A 302 1.49 18.92 0.14
C THR A 302 1.89 18.49 -1.28
N PRO A 303 3.08 18.90 -1.78
CA PRO A 303 3.52 18.55 -3.12
C PRO A 303 3.45 17.05 -3.39
N GLY A 304 2.84 16.66 -4.52
CA GLY A 304 2.64 15.27 -4.90
C GLY A 304 1.38 14.61 -4.33
N PHE A 305 0.82 15.10 -3.22
CA PHE A 305 -0.33 14.44 -2.59
C PHE A 305 -1.54 14.34 -3.53
N SER A 306 -1.86 15.40 -4.29
CA SER A 306 -2.97 15.39 -5.26
C SER A 306 -2.80 14.38 -6.39
N LYS A 307 -1.57 13.92 -6.67
CA LYS A 307 -1.23 12.99 -7.75
C LYS A 307 -1.19 11.52 -7.30
N THR A 308 -1.21 11.25 -5.99
CA THR A 308 -0.91 9.92 -5.46
C THR A 308 -1.99 8.88 -5.79
N ALA A 309 -3.24 9.29 -6.02
CA ALA A 309 -4.27 8.36 -6.49
C ALA A 309 -4.08 7.95 -7.95
N GLU A 310 -3.50 8.81 -8.78
CA GLU A 310 -3.11 8.44 -10.14
C GLU A 310 -1.96 7.43 -10.12
N TYR A 311 -0.92 7.65 -9.28
CA TYR A 311 0.10 6.63 -9.01
C TYR A 311 -0.54 5.28 -8.67
N MET A 312 -1.48 5.25 -7.72
CA MET A 312 -2.12 4.01 -7.29
C MET A 312 -2.94 3.33 -8.40
N LEU A 313 -3.60 4.11 -9.26
CA LEU A 313 -4.31 3.58 -10.42
C LEU A 313 -3.37 2.81 -11.35
N TYR A 314 -2.15 3.36 -11.64
CA TYR A 314 -1.15 2.72 -12.48
C TYR A 314 -0.43 1.54 -11.80
N MET A 315 -0.50 1.40 -10.48
CA MET A 315 0.11 0.27 -9.77
C MET A 315 -0.54 -1.08 -10.08
N THR A 316 -1.76 -1.09 -10.62
CA THR A 316 -2.49 -2.32 -10.97
C THR A 316 -2.22 -2.70 -12.41
N GLY A 317 -1.48 -3.78 -12.62
CA GLY A 317 -1.27 -4.39 -13.93
C GLY A 317 -2.38 -5.34 -14.35
N LEU A 318 -2.11 -6.22 -15.32
CA LEU A 318 -3.07 -7.19 -15.82
C LEU A 318 -3.39 -8.25 -14.75
N ASN A 319 -4.58 -8.89 -14.88
CA ASN A 319 -5.01 -9.98 -14.00
C ASN A 319 -5.09 -9.59 -12.52
N SER A 320 -5.47 -8.36 -12.20
CA SER A 320 -5.58 -7.85 -10.83
C SER A 320 -4.28 -8.07 -10.02
N LYS A 321 -3.13 -7.74 -10.62
CA LYS A 321 -1.82 -7.85 -9.96
C LYS A 321 -1.18 -6.49 -9.84
N PHE A 322 -0.69 -6.18 -8.63
CA PHE A 322 0.13 -5.00 -8.42
C PHE A 322 1.53 -5.11 -9.05
N PHE A 323 2.13 -3.97 -9.34
CA PHE A 323 3.58 -3.84 -9.33
C PHE A 323 4.04 -3.87 -7.87
N ASN A 324 4.33 -5.07 -7.40
CA ASN A 324 4.50 -5.39 -5.98
C ASN A 324 5.95 -5.26 -5.52
N TYR A 325 6.57 -4.10 -5.73
CA TYR A 325 7.88 -3.80 -5.16
C TYR A 325 7.81 -3.62 -3.64
N SER A 326 8.96 -3.70 -2.97
CA SER A 326 9.06 -3.62 -1.50
C SER A 326 8.22 -4.72 -0.81
N ASP A 327 7.87 -4.55 0.46
CA ASP A 327 7.05 -5.52 1.19
C ASP A 327 5.57 -5.47 0.77
N CYS A 328 5.29 -5.74 -0.52
CA CYS A 328 3.95 -5.72 -1.09
C CYS A 328 3.53 -7.10 -1.62
N ALA A 329 2.27 -7.47 -1.40
CA ALA A 329 1.69 -8.67 -1.98
C ALA A 329 1.44 -8.49 -3.50
N PRO A 330 1.51 -9.58 -4.30
CA PRO A 330 1.31 -9.48 -5.74
C PRO A 330 -0.16 -9.26 -6.15
N SER A 331 -1.13 -9.68 -5.34
CA SER A 331 -2.55 -9.50 -5.64
C SER A 331 -3.01 -8.09 -5.32
N SER A 332 -3.72 -7.44 -6.25
CA SER A 332 -4.30 -6.13 -6.00
C SER A 332 -5.44 -6.21 -4.97
N THR A 333 -5.68 -5.11 -4.28
CA THR A 333 -6.82 -4.91 -3.38
C THR A 333 -7.45 -3.56 -3.66
N ALA A 334 -8.70 -3.36 -3.25
CA ALA A 334 -9.39 -2.09 -3.44
C ALA A 334 -8.64 -0.93 -2.76
N ALA A 335 -8.44 0.14 -3.52
CA ALA A 335 -7.74 1.36 -3.10
C ALA A 335 -8.75 2.41 -2.62
N LEU A 336 -9.37 2.17 -1.45
CA LEU A 336 -10.51 2.95 -0.95
C LEU A 336 -10.25 4.46 -0.83
N ALA A 337 -9.00 4.87 -0.61
CA ALA A 337 -8.64 6.28 -0.58
C ALA A 337 -8.89 7.00 -1.91
N SER A 338 -8.82 6.28 -3.05
CA SER A 338 -9.04 6.85 -4.38
C SER A 338 -10.41 7.53 -4.53
N TRP A 339 -11.41 7.12 -3.74
CA TRP A 339 -12.75 7.74 -3.75
C TRP A 339 -12.72 9.18 -3.25
N TRP A 340 -11.94 9.47 -2.20
CA TRP A 340 -11.74 10.83 -1.72
C TRP A 340 -11.03 11.72 -2.75
N PHE A 341 -9.97 11.18 -3.39
CA PHE A 341 -9.23 11.91 -4.42
C PHE A 341 -10.12 12.22 -5.63
N ALA A 342 -10.92 11.26 -6.06
CA ALA A 342 -11.85 11.43 -7.16
C ALA A 342 -12.87 12.55 -6.89
N ASP A 343 -13.41 12.60 -5.68
CA ASP A 343 -14.33 13.65 -5.22
C ASP A 343 -13.62 15.01 -5.07
N LYS A 344 -12.55 15.06 -4.27
CA LYS A 344 -11.79 16.28 -3.93
C LYS A 344 -11.28 17.01 -5.17
N TYR A 345 -10.78 16.27 -6.16
CA TYR A 345 -10.19 16.84 -7.38
C TYR A 345 -11.11 16.72 -8.61
N SER A 346 -12.36 16.33 -8.43
CA SER A 346 -13.35 16.17 -9.51
C SER A 346 -12.84 15.33 -10.69
N ASN A 347 -12.10 14.24 -10.37
CA ASN A 347 -11.52 13.32 -11.36
C ASN A 347 -12.03 11.89 -11.16
N PRO A 348 -13.25 11.56 -11.66
CA PRO A 348 -13.82 10.24 -11.48
C PRO A 348 -13.05 9.11 -12.20
N SER A 349 -12.20 9.42 -13.19
CA SER A 349 -11.36 8.41 -13.89
C SER A 349 -10.38 7.70 -12.95
N LEU A 350 -10.04 8.31 -11.81
CA LEU A 350 -9.24 7.65 -10.75
C LEU A 350 -9.91 6.38 -10.20
N LEU A 351 -11.22 6.24 -10.39
CA LEU A 351 -11.99 5.08 -9.94
C LEU A 351 -12.16 3.99 -11.01
N TYR A 352 -11.44 4.06 -12.13
CA TYR A 352 -11.60 3.10 -13.23
C TYR A 352 -11.40 1.65 -12.77
N ASN A 353 -10.31 1.37 -12.04
CA ASN A 353 -10.05 0.06 -11.45
C ASN A 353 -11.01 -0.27 -10.32
N GLU A 354 -11.33 0.73 -9.49
CA GLU A 354 -12.17 0.57 -8.32
C GLU A 354 -13.58 0.10 -8.70
N LEU A 355 -14.17 0.67 -9.75
CA LEU A 355 -15.48 0.21 -10.24
C LEU A 355 -15.44 -1.20 -10.84
N LYS A 356 -14.33 -1.58 -11.49
CA LYS A 356 -14.15 -2.94 -11.98
C LYS A 356 -14.11 -3.93 -10.82
N MET A 357 -13.32 -3.64 -9.78
CA MET A 357 -13.22 -4.48 -8.57
C MET A 357 -14.54 -4.55 -7.80
N LEU A 358 -15.27 -3.44 -7.70
CA LEU A 358 -16.60 -3.40 -7.10
C LEU A 358 -17.59 -4.32 -7.85
N LYS A 359 -17.63 -4.23 -9.19
CA LYS A 359 -18.48 -5.08 -10.04
C LYS A 359 -18.11 -6.56 -9.97
N ASN A 360 -16.85 -6.87 -9.75
CA ASN A 360 -16.35 -8.25 -9.54
C ASN A 360 -16.59 -8.78 -8.12
N GLY A 361 -17.14 -7.97 -7.20
CA GLY A 361 -17.41 -8.37 -5.82
C GLY A 361 -16.18 -8.38 -4.90
N GLU A 362 -15.06 -7.81 -5.33
CA GLU A 362 -13.78 -7.85 -4.60
C GLU A 362 -13.79 -6.95 -3.34
N TYR A 363 -14.65 -5.92 -3.30
CA TYR A 363 -14.76 -4.99 -2.18
C TYR A 363 -15.13 -5.64 -0.86
N ALA A 364 -16.01 -6.64 -0.88
CA ALA A 364 -16.44 -7.35 0.33
C ALA A 364 -15.31 -8.10 1.05
N SER A 365 -14.24 -8.43 0.32
CA SER A 365 -13.08 -9.18 0.80
C SER A 365 -11.77 -8.38 0.77
N CYS A 366 -11.80 -7.10 0.41
CA CYS A 366 -10.58 -6.28 0.39
C CYS A 366 -9.99 -6.12 1.80
N ALA A 367 -8.68 -5.83 1.87
CA ALA A 367 -7.94 -5.73 3.12
C ALA A 367 -8.52 -4.68 4.08
N GLU A 368 -9.03 -3.56 3.52
CA GLU A 368 -9.53 -2.42 4.28
C GLU A 368 -11.06 -2.33 4.35
N ASN A 369 -11.77 -3.47 4.15
CA ASN A 369 -13.24 -3.52 4.09
C ASN A 369 -13.94 -2.97 5.35
N ARG A 370 -13.25 -2.88 6.47
CA ARG A 370 -13.74 -2.24 7.70
C ARG A 370 -14.04 -0.75 7.55
N LEU A 371 -13.42 -0.10 6.55
CA LEU A 371 -13.58 1.33 6.27
C LEU A 371 -14.49 1.62 5.05
N LEU A 372 -15.14 0.61 4.46
CA LEU A 372 -16.06 0.77 3.34
C LEU A 372 -17.12 1.86 3.54
N PRO A 373 -17.74 2.04 4.74
CA PRO A 373 -18.76 3.08 4.90
C PRO A 373 -18.27 4.49 4.60
N MET A 374 -16.98 4.81 4.80
CA MET A 374 -16.44 6.16 4.54
C MET A 374 -16.56 6.58 3.08
N ILE A 375 -16.43 5.64 2.14
CA ILE A 375 -16.43 5.97 0.71
C ILE A 375 -17.78 6.48 0.21
N MET A 376 -18.87 6.18 0.93
CA MET A 376 -20.20 6.68 0.58
C MET A 376 -20.31 8.21 0.70
N ALA A 377 -19.51 8.82 1.57
CA ALA A 377 -19.45 10.29 1.69
C ALA A 377 -18.96 10.93 0.39
N PHE A 378 -18.03 10.27 -0.30
CA PHE A 378 -17.41 10.76 -1.55
C PHE A 378 -18.19 10.30 -2.78
N ALA A 379 -18.59 9.02 -2.81
CA ALA A 379 -19.36 8.43 -3.90
C ALA A 379 -20.68 9.18 -4.16
N ASN A 380 -21.28 9.73 -3.11
CA ASN A 380 -22.51 10.52 -3.20
C ASN A 380 -22.39 11.77 -4.09
N ASN A 381 -21.20 12.30 -4.25
CA ASN A 381 -20.91 13.54 -5.01
C ASN A 381 -20.52 13.26 -6.48
N LEU A 382 -20.24 12.00 -6.84
CA LEU A 382 -19.67 11.62 -8.13
C LEU A 382 -20.72 11.06 -9.10
N ASN A 383 -20.52 11.29 -10.39
CA ASN A 383 -21.24 10.57 -11.45
C ASN A 383 -20.51 9.25 -11.76
N LEU A 384 -20.88 8.19 -11.04
CA LEU A 384 -20.24 6.87 -11.12
C LEU A 384 -20.54 6.11 -12.41
N ASP A 385 -21.53 6.54 -13.18
CA ASP A 385 -21.93 5.86 -14.42
C ASP A 385 -21.21 6.44 -15.66
N ALA A 386 -20.44 7.54 -15.50
CA ALA A 386 -19.67 8.20 -16.55
C ALA A 386 -18.15 7.95 -16.47
N ILE A 387 -17.71 6.98 -15.67
CA ILE A 387 -16.28 6.68 -15.49
C ILE A 387 -15.73 5.93 -16.69
N SER A 388 -14.64 6.46 -17.27
CA SER A 388 -13.91 5.88 -18.40
C SER A 388 -12.43 5.69 -18.06
N ALA A 389 -11.74 4.85 -18.84
CA ALA A 389 -10.30 4.70 -18.75
C ALA A 389 -9.56 6.01 -19.01
N LEU A 390 -8.36 6.12 -18.48
CA LEU A 390 -7.44 7.22 -18.78
C LEU A 390 -6.98 7.14 -20.25
N SER A 391 -6.71 8.30 -20.84
CA SER A 391 -6.07 8.38 -22.15
C SER A 391 -4.55 8.30 -22.07
N ASN A 392 -3.96 8.71 -20.94
CA ASN A 392 -2.53 8.68 -20.73
C ASN A 392 -2.06 7.23 -20.52
N LYS A 393 -1.01 6.83 -21.24
CA LYS A 393 -0.47 5.46 -21.20
C LYS A 393 0.67 5.29 -20.21
N LEU A 394 1.29 6.37 -19.78
CA LEU A 394 2.49 6.32 -18.93
C LEU A 394 2.34 7.28 -17.76
N TRP A 395 2.67 6.78 -16.57
CA TRP A 395 2.86 7.54 -15.35
C TRP A 395 4.32 7.44 -14.90
N SER A 396 4.88 8.54 -14.42
CA SER A 396 6.23 8.55 -13.84
C SER A 396 6.29 9.47 -12.64
N GLY A 397 6.97 9.05 -11.59
CA GLY A 397 7.18 9.84 -10.38
C GLY A 397 8.61 9.72 -9.87
N LYS A 398 9.16 10.87 -9.45
CA LYS A 398 10.40 11.00 -8.68
C LYS A 398 10.06 10.99 -7.20
N GLY A 399 11.03 10.91 -6.33
CA GLY A 399 10.84 10.87 -4.88
C GLY A 399 11.77 9.84 -4.26
N GLU A 400 11.46 9.37 -3.06
CA GLU A 400 12.28 8.38 -2.35
C GLU A 400 12.41 7.07 -3.14
N THR A 401 11.34 6.64 -3.80
CA THR A 401 11.30 5.45 -4.66
C THR A 401 10.74 5.83 -6.03
N PRO A 402 11.60 6.31 -6.97
CA PRO A 402 11.13 6.64 -8.32
C PRO A 402 10.60 5.42 -9.04
N VAL A 403 9.46 5.57 -9.70
CA VAL A 403 8.81 4.50 -10.47
C VAL A 403 8.27 5.04 -11.79
N VAL A 404 8.22 4.17 -12.80
CA VAL A 404 7.55 4.43 -14.08
C VAL A 404 6.64 3.26 -14.39
N MET A 405 5.40 3.55 -14.77
CA MET A 405 4.40 2.54 -15.06
C MET A 405 3.72 2.85 -16.39
N VAL A 406 3.40 1.80 -17.14
CA VAL A 406 2.82 1.89 -18.49
C VAL A 406 1.64 0.94 -18.61
N HIS A 407 0.54 1.45 -19.17
CA HIS A 407 -0.53 0.68 -19.81
C HIS A 407 -0.61 1.06 -21.29
N THR A 408 -0.58 0.09 -22.19
CA THR A 408 -0.62 0.42 -23.62
C THR A 408 -2.00 0.79 -24.11
N ASP A 409 -3.08 0.26 -23.50
CA ASP A 409 -4.45 0.56 -23.93
C ASP A 409 -5.53 0.56 -22.82
N TRP A 410 -5.20 0.25 -21.57
CA TRP A 410 -6.13 0.20 -20.42
C TRP A 410 -7.30 -0.78 -20.53
N THR A 411 -7.28 -1.68 -21.50
CA THR A 411 -8.38 -2.65 -21.66
C THR A 411 -8.31 -3.79 -20.67
N TYR A 412 -7.13 -4.03 -20.09
CA TYR A 412 -6.83 -5.21 -19.24
C TYR A 412 -7.08 -6.54 -19.97
N THR A 413 -7.01 -6.54 -21.30
CA THR A 413 -7.13 -7.71 -22.16
C THR A 413 -5.78 -8.15 -22.71
N ASP A 414 -5.76 -9.15 -23.59
CA ASP A 414 -4.55 -9.63 -24.27
C ASP A 414 -3.87 -8.55 -25.14
N THR A 415 -4.57 -7.47 -25.52
CA THR A 415 -4.00 -6.35 -26.28
C THR A 415 -3.22 -5.39 -25.40
N ASP A 416 -3.65 -5.19 -24.17
CA ASP A 416 -2.95 -4.34 -23.20
C ASP A 416 -1.62 -4.98 -22.79
N LYS A 417 -0.62 -4.14 -22.55
CA LYS A 417 0.64 -4.52 -21.95
C LYS A 417 0.94 -3.59 -20.80
N TYR A 418 1.38 -4.19 -19.71
CA TYR A 418 1.74 -3.47 -18.51
C TYR A 418 3.23 -3.57 -18.23
N LEU A 419 3.85 -2.46 -17.90
CA LEU A 419 5.24 -2.38 -17.47
C LEU A 419 5.33 -1.53 -16.20
N GLY A 420 5.97 -2.06 -15.17
CA GLY A 420 6.38 -1.32 -13.99
C GLY A 420 7.89 -1.37 -13.84
N ILE A 421 8.53 -0.23 -13.58
CA ILE A 421 9.99 -0.11 -13.39
C ILE A 421 10.25 0.67 -12.12
N LYS A 422 11.20 0.21 -11.29
CA LYS A 422 11.53 0.79 -9.99
C LYS A 422 12.98 1.24 -9.91
N GLY A 423 13.17 2.43 -9.34
CA GLY A 423 14.45 2.94 -8.86
C GLY A 423 14.55 2.95 -7.34
N GLY A 424 15.16 4.00 -6.76
CA GLY A 424 15.32 4.19 -5.33
C GLY A 424 16.42 3.33 -4.70
N LYS A 425 16.37 3.17 -3.39
CA LYS A 425 17.40 2.50 -2.60
C LYS A 425 16.81 1.42 -1.70
N ALA A 426 17.61 0.42 -1.36
CA ALA A 426 17.20 -0.67 -0.46
C ALA A 426 16.94 -0.20 0.98
N GLY A 427 17.61 0.87 1.43
CA GLY A 427 17.49 1.40 2.79
C GLY A 427 16.22 2.21 3.07
N SER A 428 15.26 2.28 2.14
CA SER A 428 13.93 2.85 2.39
C SER A 428 13.09 1.92 3.27
N SER A 429 12.12 2.48 4.01
CA SER A 429 11.19 1.68 4.82
C SER A 429 10.56 0.58 3.97
N HIS A 430 10.52 -0.66 4.51
CA HIS A 430 10.06 -1.85 3.79
C HIS A 430 10.79 -2.15 2.47
N GLY A 431 11.94 -1.50 2.18
CA GLY A 431 12.68 -1.64 0.94
C GLY A 431 13.32 -3.02 0.76
N HIS A 432 13.51 -3.41 -0.51
CA HIS A 432 14.28 -4.57 -0.94
C HIS A 432 15.51 -4.12 -1.75
N MET A 433 16.47 -5.00 -1.98
CA MET A 433 17.57 -4.76 -2.93
C MET A 433 17.08 -4.98 -4.37
N ASP A 434 16.07 -4.22 -4.80
CA ASP A 434 15.33 -4.39 -6.06
C ASP A 434 15.47 -3.18 -7.01
N ALA A 435 16.45 -2.31 -6.79
CA ALA A 435 16.70 -1.16 -7.65
C ALA A 435 16.96 -1.59 -9.10
N GLY A 436 16.30 -0.96 -10.06
CA GLY A 436 16.33 -1.31 -11.48
C GLY A 436 15.47 -2.54 -11.84
N SER A 437 14.66 -3.06 -10.90
CA SER A 437 13.74 -4.16 -11.19
C SER A 437 12.53 -3.70 -12.02
N PHE A 438 11.92 -4.67 -12.70
CA PHE A 438 10.72 -4.45 -13.49
C PHE A 438 9.75 -5.64 -13.42
N VAL A 439 8.47 -5.36 -13.60
CA VAL A 439 7.43 -6.35 -13.89
C VAL A 439 6.89 -6.10 -15.29
N TYR A 440 6.48 -7.17 -15.98
CA TYR A 440 5.95 -7.09 -17.33
C TYR A 440 4.79 -8.06 -17.53
N ASP A 441 3.63 -7.50 -17.90
CA ASP A 441 2.45 -8.28 -18.29
C ASP A 441 2.17 -8.06 -19.78
N ALA A 442 1.93 -9.13 -20.51
CA ALA A 442 1.53 -9.07 -21.91
C ALA A 442 0.78 -10.33 -22.30
N TYR A 443 -0.17 -10.19 -23.25
CA TYR A 443 -0.93 -11.34 -23.78
C TYR A 443 -1.62 -12.16 -22.67
N GLY A 444 -2.10 -11.47 -21.61
CA GLY A 444 -2.78 -12.09 -20.48
C GLY A 444 -1.86 -12.81 -19.48
N VAL A 445 -0.53 -12.72 -19.61
CA VAL A 445 0.47 -13.38 -18.76
C VAL A 445 1.40 -12.36 -18.12
N ARG A 446 1.73 -12.54 -16.83
CA ARG A 446 2.85 -11.86 -16.17
C ARG A 446 4.14 -12.59 -16.49
N TRP A 447 4.96 -12.04 -17.40
CA TRP A 447 6.21 -12.64 -17.86
C TRP A 447 7.40 -12.31 -16.96
N SER A 448 7.45 -11.09 -16.42
CA SER A 448 8.38 -10.71 -15.36
C SER A 448 7.60 -10.39 -14.09
N MET A 449 7.98 -10.98 -12.97
CA MET A 449 7.32 -10.81 -11.68
C MET A 449 8.32 -10.42 -10.59
N ASP A 450 7.77 -10.01 -9.45
CA ASP A 450 8.49 -9.87 -8.19
C ASP A 450 7.92 -10.85 -7.17
N PHE A 451 8.74 -11.37 -6.25
CA PHE A 451 8.30 -12.27 -5.19
C PHE A 451 7.48 -11.54 -4.12
N GLY A 452 7.73 -10.24 -3.96
CA GLY A 452 7.11 -9.42 -2.94
C GLY A 452 7.47 -9.82 -1.52
N LEU A 453 6.58 -9.52 -0.58
CA LEU A 453 6.79 -9.73 0.85
C LEU A 453 6.90 -11.21 1.25
N GLN A 454 7.54 -11.44 2.38
CA GLN A 454 7.45 -12.67 3.19
C GLN A 454 6.87 -12.32 4.57
N SER A 455 6.14 -13.26 5.19
CA SER A 455 5.53 -13.05 6.51
C SER A 455 6.58 -12.65 7.57
N TYR A 456 6.37 -11.52 8.22
CA TYR A 456 7.25 -10.99 9.26
C TYR A 456 7.30 -11.86 10.51
N THR A 457 6.16 -12.40 10.93
CA THR A 457 6.04 -13.16 12.20
C THR A 457 7.07 -14.28 12.31
N THR A 458 7.33 -14.99 11.21
CA THR A 458 8.35 -16.04 11.17
C THR A 458 9.76 -15.45 11.09
N LEU A 459 9.97 -14.44 10.22
CA LEU A 459 11.29 -13.85 10.00
C LEU A 459 11.83 -13.14 11.23
N GLU A 460 11.02 -12.35 11.92
CA GLU A 460 11.44 -11.61 13.12
C GLU A 460 11.96 -12.56 14.21
N SER A 461 11.18 -13.60 14.52
CA SER A 461 11.56 -14.54 15.58
C SER A 461 12.82 -15.32 15.24
N VAL A 462 12.97 -15.74 13.97
CA VAL A 462 14.13 -16.53 13.52
C VAL A 462 15.37 -15.65 13.44
N LEU A 463 15.29 -14.48 12.82
CA LEU A 463 16.45 -13.58 12.71
C LEU A 463 16.91 -13.10 14.09
N ALA A 464 15.98 -12.78 15.00
CA ALA A 464 16.33 -12.46 16.39
C ALA A 464 17.02 -13.63 17.10
N GLY A 465 16.55 -14.86 16.88
CA GLY A 465 17.18 -16.07 17.40
C GLY A 465 18.61 -16.32 16.87
N LEU A 466 18.90 -15.80 15.68
CA LEU A 466 20.23 -15.84 15.06
C LEU A 466 21.10 -14.61 15.40
N GLY A 467 20.61 -13.70 16.25
CA GLY A 467 21.31 -12.47 16.65
C GLY A 467 21.20 -11.30 15.68
N GLY A 468 20.27 -11.39 14.71
CA GLY A 468 19.96 -10.34 13.74
C GLY A 468 18.64 -9.62 14.04
N ASN A 469 18.30 -8.66 13.19
CA ASN A 469 17.03 -7.94 13.22
C ASN A 469 16.52 -7.75 11.78
N LEU A 470 15.26 -8.12 11.54
CA LEU A 470 14.62 -7.96 10.22
C LEU A 470 14.58 -6.49 9.78
N TRP A 471 14.48 -5.57 10.73
CA TRP A 471 14.34 -4.13 10.51
C TRP A 471 15.67 -3.36 10.50
N ASP A 472 16.80 -4.05 10.64
CA ASP A 472 18.11 -3.43 10.42
C ASP A 472 18.33 -3.24 8.91
N MET A 473 18.27 -1.98 8.47
CA MET A 473 18.48 -1.56 7.07
C MET A 473 19.96 -1.27 6.76
N GLY A 474 20.90 -1.69 7.61
CA GLY A 474 22.34 -1.55 7.38
C GLY A 474 22.87 -2.47 6.27
N GLN A 475 24.00 -2.11 5.64
CA GLN A 475 24.58 -2.88 4.52
C GLN A 475 24.88 -4.35 4.85
N ASN A 476 25.23 -4.64 6.10
CA ASN A 476 25.61 -5.98 6.55
C ASN A 476 24.48 -6.70 7.31
N SER A 477 23.26 -6.16 7.26
CA SER A 477 22.11 -6.75 7.94
C SER A 477 21.80 -8.16 7.42
N MET A 478 21.34 -9.01 8.33
CA MET A 478 20.76 -10.32 8.02
C MET A 478 19.45 -10.23 7.25
N ARG A 479 18.79 -9.05 7.20
CA ARG A 479 17.64 -8.77 6.32
C ARG A 479 17.95 -9.19 4.88
N TRP A 480 19.15 -8.90 4.41
CA TRP A 480 19.57 -9.15 3.04
C TRP A 480 19.98 -10.61 2.76
N ASP A 481 19.96 -11.48 3.79
CA ASP A 481 20.08 -12.94 3.63
C ASP A 481 18.74 -13.59 3.30
N VAL A 482 17.62 -12.88 3.57
CA VAL A 482 16.28 -13.34 3.20
C VAL A 482 16.15 -13.38 1.67
N PHE A 483 15.75 -14.52 1.13
CA PHE A 483 15.74 -14.79 -0.31
C PHE A 483 15.03 -13.71 -1.13
N ARG A 484 13.83 -13.31 -0.69
CA ARG A 484 12.98 -12.34 -1.42
C ARG A 484 13.46 -10.90 -1.31
N LEU A 485 14.41 -10.60 -0.44
CA LEU A 485 14.88 -9.23 -0.18
C LEU A 485 16.22 -8.92 -0.84
N ASN A 486 16.90 -9.95 -1.43
CA ASN A 486 18.23 -9.87 -1.99
C ASN A 486 18.20 -9.57 -3.50
N ASN A 487 19.11 -8.72 -3.99
CA ASN A 487 19.19 -8.34 -5.41
C ASN A 487 19.43 -9.50 -6.38
N LEU A 488 20.03 -10.59 -5.93
CA LEU A 488 20.22 -11.78 -6.77
C LEU A 488 18.91 -12.45 -7.17
N ASN A 489 17.80 -12.13 -6.48
CA ASN A 489 16.51 -12.78 -6.63
C ASN A 489 15.41 -11.83 -7.13
N HIS A 490 15.78 -10.66 -7.67
CA HIS A 490 14.90 -9.73 -8.34
C HIS A 490 15.16 -9.63 -9.84
N SER A 491 14.22 -9.05 -10.59
CA SER A 491 14.36 -8.82 -12.04
C SER A 491 15.27 -7.60 -12.31
N THR A 492 16.55 -7.70 -11.90
CA THR A 492 17.54 -6.62 -12.00
C THR A 492 18.93 -7.15 -12.38
N ILE A 493 19.93 -6.27 -12.44
CA ILE A 493 21.34 -6.65 -12.62
C ILE A 493 22.02 -6.79 -11.27
N SER A 494 22.96 -7.71 -11.19
CA SER A 494 23.92 -7.83 -10.09
C SER A 494 25.33 -7.93 -10.66
N ILE A 495 26.33 -7.34 -9.99
CA ILE A 495 27.71 -7.33 -10.43
C ILE A 495 28.57 -8.11 -9.43
N ASN A 496 29.37 -9.06 -9.92
CA ASN A 496 30.26 -9.91 -9.12
C ASN A 496 29.54 -10.68 -7.98
N ASP A 497 28.26 -11.00 -8.18
CA ASP A 497 27.38 -11.64 -7.20
C ASP A 497 27.31 -10.87 -5.85
N ALA A 498 27.64 -9.58 -5.86
CA ALA A 498 27.64 -8.74 -4.68
C ALA A 498 26.24 -8.16 -4.40
N ARG A 499 25.97 -7.86 -3.14
CA ARG A 499 24.80 -7.11 -2.72
C ARG A 499 24.81 -5.69 -3.30
N HIS A 500 23.65 -5.17 -3.64
CA HIS A 500 23.48 -3.76 -3.93
C HIS A 500 23.86 -2.91 -2.71
N ARG A 501 24.34 -1.70 -2.95
CA ARG A 501 24.57 -0.74 -1.86
C ARG A 501 23.24 -0.28 -1.30
N VAL A 502 23.03 -0.48 -0.01
CA VAL A 502 21.80 -0.12 0.69
C VAL A 502 21.46 1.36 0.55
N ASN A 503 22.47 2.24 0.64
CA ASN A 503 22.30 3.70 0.52
C ASN A 503 22.54 4.22 -0.91
N GLY A 504 22.88 3.37 -1.86
CA GLY A 504 22.98 3.73 -3.27
C GLY A 504 21.59 3.83 -3.88
N ALA A 505 21.28 4.96 -4.52
CA ALA A 505 19.98 5.21 -5.12
C ALA A 505 20.03 5.04 -6.65
N ALA A 506 19.09 4.29 -7.21
CA ALA A 506 18.81 4.31 -8.64
C ALA A 506 17.89 5.48 -8.96
N THR A 507 18.34 6.39 -9.85
CA THR A 507 17.63 7.62 -10.17
C THR A 507 16.98 7.57 -11.55
N LEU A 508 15.75 8.08 -11.67
CA LEU A 508 15.06 8.24 -12.96
C LEU A 508 15.71 9.39 -13.75
N THR A 509 16.38 9.05 -14.84
CA THR A 509 17.07 10.03 -15.70
C THR A 509 16.23 10.47 -16.89
N THR A 510 15.50 9.54 -17.52
CA THR A 510 14.69 9.82 -18.71
C THR A 510 13.38 9.04 -18.69
N THR A 511 12.28 9.72 -18.94
CA THR A 511 10.99 9.10 -19.26
C THR A 511 10.84 9.04 -20.78
N ILE A 512 10.49 7.87 -21.33
CA ILE A 512 10.28 7.62 -22.76
C ILE A 512 8.78 7.49 -22.99
N ASN A 513 8.19 8.48 -23.65
CA ASN A 513 6.75 8.53 -23.96
C ASN A 513 6.55 9.02 -25.40
N THR A 514 6.67 8.10 -26.35
CA THR A 514 6.50 8.36 -27.77
C THR A 514 5.39 7.49 -28.35
N ALA A 515 5.04 7.70 -29.63
CA ALA A 515 4.03 6.87 -30.29
C ALA A 515 4.42 5.39 -30.40
N THR A 516 5.71 5.08 -30.39
CA THR A 516 6.24 3.72 -30.61
C THR A 516 7.01 3.15 -29.43
N GLU A 517 7.36 3.96 -28.43
CA GLU A 517 8.17 3.53 -27.29
C GLU A 517 7.64 4.14 -25.99
N LEU A 518 7.42 3.30 -25.00
CA LEU A 518 6.95 3.69 -23.66
C LEU A 518 7.83 3.03 -22.59
N GLY A 519 8.44 3.82 -21.70
CA GLY A 519 9.32 3.29 -20.66
C GLY A 519 10.21 4.35 -20.02
N ALA A 520 11.38 3.94 -19.53
CA ALA A 520 12.28 4.85 -18.84
C ALA A 520 13.73 4.37 -18.79
N THR A 521 14.64 5.31 -18.51
CA THR A 521 16.04 5.06 -18.18
C THR A 521 16.33 5.44 -16.74
N PHE A 522 17.03 4.56 -16.05
CA PHE A 522 17.51 4.74 -14.67
C PHE A 522 19.04 4.68 -14.63
N ASP A 523 19.65 5.56 -13.86
CA ASP A 523 21.05 5.46 -13.46
C ASP A 523 21.15 4.60 -12.19
N LEU A 524 21.86 3.47 -12.29
CA LEU A 524 22.11 2.52 -11.19
C LEU A 524 23.55 2.65 -10.65
N THR A 525 24.31 3.65 -11.05
CA THR A 525 25.73 3.77 -10.72
C THR A 525 25.99 3.71 -9.22
N GLU A 526 25.23 4.45 -8.41
CA GLU A 526 25.39 4.42 -6.96
C GLU A 526 25.07 3.05 -6.35
N VAL A 527 24.09 2.33 -6.92
CA VAL A 527 23.65 1.01 -6.43
C VAL A 527 24.76 -0.03 -6.54
N VAL A 528 25.58 0.05 -7.62
CA VAL A 528 26.63 -0.93 -7.93
C VAL A 528 28.06 -0.37 -7.80
N SER A 529 28.24 0.83 -7.23
CA SER A 529 29.53 1.57 -7.27
C SER A 529 30.71 0.87 -6.60
N ASP A 530 30.49 -0.10 -5.72
CA ASP A 530 31.54 -0.93 -5.15
C ASP A 530 32.06 -1.96 -6.17
N GLN A 531 31.32 -2.25 -7.24
CA GLN A 531 31.58 -3.32 -8.19
C GLN A 531 31.79 -2.82 -9.62
N ALA A 532 31.17 -1.73 -10.03
CA ALA A 532 31.29 -1.13 -11.35
C ALA A 532 31.53 0.39 -11.26
N ALA A 533 32.10 0.99 -12.29
CA ALA A 533 32.33 2.43 -12.37
C ALA A 533 31.05 3.19 -12.73
N SER A 534 30.19 2.58 -13.55
CA SER A 534 28.85 3.08 -13.84
C SER A 534 27.94 1.94 -14.33
N ALA A 535 26.62 2.13 -14.15
CA ALA A 535 25.60 1.28 -14.73
C ALA A 535 24.34 2.11 -15.03
N THR A 536 23.79 1.95 -16.23
CA THR A 536 22.49 2.50 -16.60
C THR A 536 21.58 1.41 -17.13
N ARG A 537 20.28 1.54 -16.92
CA ARG A 537 19.27 0.61 -17.43
C ARG A 537 18.12 1.37 -18.07
N THR A 538 17.80 0.99 -19.30
CA THR A 538 16.58 1.44 -19.99
C THR A 538 15.64 0.25 -20.13
N VAL A 539 14.38 0.40 -19.71
CA VAL A 539 13.32 -0.60 -19.91
C VAL A 539 12.18 0.05 -20.65
N LYS A 540 11.75 -0.52 -21.78
CA LYS A 540 10.69 0.06 -22.60
C LYS A 540 9.91 -0.98 -23.40
N ILE A 541 8.62 -0.70 -23.61
CA ILE A 541 7.79 -1.40 -24.60
C ILE A 541 8.00 -0.72 -25.94
N VAL A 542 8.23 -1.51 -26.99
CA VAL A 542 8.49 -1.03 -28.35
C VAL A 542 7.39 -1.53 -29.30
N ASN A 543 6.77 -0.61 -30.06
CA ASN A 543 5.72 -0.88 -31.04
C ASN A 543 4.52 -1.66 -30.49
N ASP A 544 4.15 -1.42 -29.22
CA ASP A 544 3.12 -2.17 -28.48
C ASP A 544 3.28 -3.71 -28.59
N LYS A 545 4.51 -4.20 -28.74
CA LYS A 545 4.79 -5.61 -29.00
C LYS A 545 5.89 -6.19 -28.11
N ASP A 546 7.09 -5.64 -28.18
CA ASP A 546 8.28 -6.20 -27.56
C ASP A 546 8.65 -5.42 -26.29
N LEU A 547 9.09 -6.12 -25.25
CA LEU A 547 9.81 -5.47 -24.15
C LEU A 547 11.30 -5.48 -24.46
N VAL A 548 11.94 -4.31 -24.39
CA VAL A 548 13.37 -4.15 -24.60
C VAL A 548 14.01 -3.61 -23.32
N VAL A 549 15.01 -4.31 -22.82
CA VAL A 549 15.85 -3.89 -21.68
C VAL A 549 17.28 -3.67 -22.20
N MET A 550 17.77 -2.44 -22.04
CA MET A 550 19.13 -2.06 -22.44
C MET A 550 19.94 -1.71 -21.20
N ASP A 551 21.06 -2.36 -21.01
CA ASP A 551 21.99 -2.11 -19.92
C ASP A 551 23.34 -1.65 -20.48
N GLU A 552 23.88 -0.55 -19.94
CA GLU A 552 25.27 -0.14 -20.20
C GLU A 552 26.04 -0.22 -18.87
N ILE A 553 27.15 -0.94 -18.86
CA ILE A 553 27.95 -1.19 -17.67
C ILE A 553 29.41 -0.91 -17.95
N LYS A 554 30.01 0.00 -17.18
CA LYS A 554 31.44 0.28 -17.21
C LYS A 554 32.12 -0.42 -16.03
N ALA A 555 33.02 -1.36 -16.31
CA ALA A 555 33.83 -2.00 -15.29
C ALA A 555 34.79 -0.99 -14.65
N ARG A 556 35.13 -1.21 -13.39
CA ARG A 556 36.14 -0.42 -12.69
C ARG A 556 37.54 -0.59 -13.37
N THR A 557 38.44 0.33 -13.10
CA THR A 557 39.80 0.27 -13.66
C THR A 557 40.62 -0.84 -13.04
N ASP A 558 40.32 -1.23 -11.81
CA ASP A 558 41.07 -2.20 -10.99
C ASP A 558 40.50 -3.62 -11.03
N LYS A 559 39.27 -3.83 -11.56
CA LYS A 559 38.67 -5.16 -11.64
C LYS A 559 37.63 -5.28 -12.76
N SER A 560 37.47 -6.49 -13.27
CA SER A 560 36.40 -6.87 -14.21
C SER A 560 35.04 -6.91 -13.50
N ALA A 561 33.95 -6.73 -14.26
CA ALA A 561 32.59 -6.83 -13.78
C ALA A 561 31.92 -8.08 -14.37
N LYS A 562 31.69 -9.10 -13.54
CA LYS A 562 30.81 -10.22 -13.89
C LYS A 562 29.38 -9.75 -13.73
N VAL A 563 28.70 -9.54 -14.84
CA VAL A 563 27.30 -9.12 -14.90
C VAL A 563 26.41 -10.35 -14.83
N ARG A 564 25.47 -10.35 -13.89
CA ARG A 564 24.31 -11.24 -13.86
C ARG A 564 23.08 -10.41 -14.17
N TRP A 565 22.46 -10.65 -15.32
CA TRP A 565 21.15 -10.13 -15.68
C TRP A 565 20.10 -11.19 -15.32
N CYS A 566 19.19 -10.85 -14.43
CA CYS A 566 18.19 -11.80 -13.91
C CYS A 566 16.77 -11.26 -14.16
N MET A 567 15.86 -12.18 -14.44
CA MET A 567 14.41 -11.95 -14.47
C MET A 567 13.71 -13.09 -13.75
N VAL A 568 12.79 -12.75 -12.84
CA VAL A 568 11.91 -13.70 -12.15
C VAL A 568 10.66 -13.91 -12.99
N THR A 569 10.23 -15.15 -13.19
CA THR A 569 9.10 -15.48 -14.07
C THR A 569 8.30 -16.68 -13.56
N PRO A 570 6.95 -16.71 -13.73
CA PRO A 570 6.14 -17.90 -13.52
C PRO A 570 6.07 -18.79 -14.76
N ALA A 571 6.68 -18.38 -15.89
CA ALA A 571 6.69 -19.18 -17.12
C ALA A 571 7.80 -20.23 -17.08
N VAL A 572 7.50 -21.44 -17.55
CA VAL A 572 8.45 -22.56 -17.61
C VAL A 572 9.52 -22.25 -18.65
N PRO A 573 10.83 -22.19 -18.28
CA PRO A 573 11.89 -21.87 -19.19
C PRO A 573 12.48 -23.11 -19.87
N THR A 574 12.89 -22.93 -21.13
CA THR A 574 13.83 -23.81 -21.81
C THR A 574 15.04 -22.98 -22.27
N VAL A 575 16.21 -23.28 -21.71
CA VAL A 575 17.44 -22.55 -22.03
C VAL A 575 18.09 -23.15 -23.26
N GLU A 576 18.16 -22.37 -24.34
CA GLU A 576 18.86 -22.72 -25.59
C GLU A 576 20.18 -21.95 -25.68
N SER A 577 21.03 -22.28 -26.64
CA SER A 577 22.35 -21.64 -26.81
C SER A 577 22.28 -20.16 -27.22
N ASN A 578 21.15 -19.73 -27.85
CA ASN A 578 20.95 -18.40 -28.41
C ASN A 578 19.72 -17.66 -27.88
N ARG A 579 18.94 -18.26 -27.00
CA ARG A 579 17.75 -17.67 -26.36
C ARG A 579 17.27 -18.49 -25.18
N ILE A 580 16.28 -17.95 -24.44
CA ILE A 580 15.44 -18.69 -23.51
C ILE A 580 14.02 -18.68 -24.05
N VAL A 581 13.38 -19.85 -24.12
CA VAL A 581 11.97 -20.02 -24.46
C VAL A 581 11.18 -20.06 -23.17
N LEU A 582 10.25 -19.14 -22.98
CA LEU A 582 9.36 -19.05 -21.83
C LEU A 582 7.97 -19.54 -22.24
N THR A 583 7.43 -20.53 -21.53
CA THR A 583 6.11 -21.10 -21.83
C THR A 583 5.18 -20.94 -20.63
N ASN A 584 3.97 -20.38 -20.86
CA ASN A 584 2.90 -20.29 -19.88
C ASN A 584 1.58 -20.72 -20.54
N GLY A 585 1.12 -21.94 -20.24
CA GLY A 585 0.00 -22.56 -20.94
C GLY A 585 0.27 -22.67 -22.43
N SER A 586 -0.59 -22.07 -23.25
CA SER A 586 -0.41 -22.03 -24.72
C SER A 586 0.41 -20.84 -25.22
N LYS A 587 0.81 -19.91 -24.33
CA LYS A 587 1.53 -18.69 -24.69
C LYS A 587 3.04 -18.94 -24.61
N VAL A 588 3.78 -18.39 -25.57
CA VAL A 588 5.24 -18.52 -25.66
C VAL A 588 5.87 -17.14 -25.87
N MET A 589 6.93 -16.87 -25.09
CA MET A 589 7.74 -15.67 -25.16
C MET A 589 9.21 -16.05 -25.37
N TYR A 590 9.92 -15.39 -26.26
CA TYR A 590 11.35 -15.56 -26.46
C TYR A 590 12.11 -14.46 -25.72
N LEU A 591 13.05 -14.84 -24.88
CA LEU A 591 14.04 -13.94 -24.30
C LEU A 591 15.33 -14.12 -25.09
N THR A 592 15.75 -13.06 -25.80
CA THR A 592 17.01 -12.99 -26.51
C THR A 592 17.89 -11.89 -25.95
N ALA A 593 19.19 -12.08 -25.93
CA ALA A 593 20.13 -11.07 -25.48
C ALA A 593 21.29 -10.95 -26.47
N SER A 594 21.67 -9.71 -26.79
CA SER A 594 22.84 -9.36 -27.57
C SER A 594 23.66 -8.31 -26.83
N GLY A 595 24.93 -8.14 -27.18
CA GLY A 595 25.76 -7.12 -26.55
C GLY A 595 27.17 -7.08 -27.12
N SER A 596 27.95 -6.07 -26.72
CA SER A 596 29.36 -5.94 -27.06
C SER A 596 30.23 -7.04 -26.45
N VAL A 597 29.72 -7.69 -25.39
CA VAL A 597 30.24 -8.93 -24.80
C VAL A 597 29.19 -10.02 -24.95
N LYS A 598 29.59 -11.21 -25.38
CA LYS A 598 28.66 -12.31 -25.63
C LYS A 598 27.99 -12.79 -24.32
N PRO A 599 26.62 -12.75 -24.21
CA PRO A 599 25.91 -13.29 -23.08
C PRO A 599 25.90 -14.84 -23.09
N THR A 600 25.94 -15.43 -21.90
CA THR A 600 25.77 -16.87 -21.69
C THR A 600 24.47 -17.09 -20.90
N TYR A 601 23.46 -17.69 -21.54
CA TYR A 601 22.14 -17.89 -20.93
C TYR A 601 22.20 -18.83 -19.73
N LYS A 602 21.41 -18.53 -18.72
CA LYS A 602 21.38 -19.21 -17.42
C LYS A 602 19.95 -19.33 -16.90
N GLN A 603 19.78 -20.32 -16.06
CA GLN A 603 18.66 -20.46 -15.14
C GLN A 603 19.22 -20.65 -13.73
N TRP A 604 18.60 -20.01 -12.74
CA TRP A 604 18.97 -20.16 -11.32
C TRP A 604 17.79 -20.72 -10.52
N SER A 605 18.09 -21.32 -9.38
CA SER A 605 17.09 -21.87 -8.46
C SER A 605 16.30 -20.75 -7.78
N THR A 606 14.98 -20.96 -7.61
CA THR A 606 14.11 -20.15 -6.74
C THR A 606 13.90 -20.79 -5.38
N THR A 607 14.62 -21.89 -5.09
CA THR A 607 14.64 -22.53 -3.78
C THR A 607 15.77 -21.93 -2.95
N SER A 608 15.44 -21.40 -1.80
CA SER A 608 16.43 -20.90 -0.84
C SER A 608 17.10 -22.06 -0.09
N GLU A 609 18.36 -21.84 0.34
CA GLU A 609 19.07 -22.71 1.26
C GLU A 609 18.66 -22.46 2.72
N ASN A 610 18.08 -21.30 3.05
CA ASN A 610 17.62 -20.95 4.37
C ASN A 610 16.26 -21.57 4.64
N SER A 611 16.13 -22.34 5.72
CA SER A 611 14.87 -23.01 6.10
C SER A 611 13.74 -22.06 6.53
N TYR A 612 14.07 -20.81 6.85
CA TYR A 612 13.11 -19.78 7.22
C TYR A 612 12.54 -19.04 6.02
N ASP A 613 13.12 -19.19 4.83
CA ASP A 613 12.59 -18.53 3.64
C ASP A 613 11.32 -19.20 3.13
N GLN A 614 10.40 -18.38 2.69
CA GLN A 614 9.16 -18.85 2.08
C GLN A 614 9.47 -19.52 0.73
N ALA A 615 8.88 -20.68 0.51
CA ALA A 615 8.98 -21.38 -0.78
C ALA A 615 8.37 -20.56 -1.92
N ASN A 616 8.93 -20.70 -3.11
CA ASN A 616 8.51 -20.00 -4.33
C ASN A 616 8.07 -20.99 -5.43
N PRO A 617 7.06 -21.85 -5.18
CA PRO A 617 6.66 -22.89 -6.13
C PRO A 617 6.13 -22.29 -7.44
N GLY A 618 6.44 -22.95 -8.57
CA GLY A 618 5.98 -22.52 -9.88
C GLY A 618 6.64 -21.25 -10.41
N THR A 619 7.81 -20.89 -9.87
CA THR A 619 8.59 -19.73 -10.32
C THR A 619 9.99 -20.14 -10.77
N TYR A 620 10.59 -19.32 -11.60
CA TYR A 620 11.92 -19.53 -12.16
C TYR A 620 12.68 -18.20 -12.19
N MET A 621 14.02 -18.28 -12.12
CA MET A 621 14.91 -17.16 -12.39
C MET A 621 15.71 -17.48 -13.65
N VAL A 622 15.66 -16.60 -14.63
CA VAL A 622 16.30 -16.77 -15.94
C VAL A 622 17.04 -15.51 -16.37
N GLY A 623 18.00 -15.67 -17.27
CA GLY A 623 18.74 -14.54 -17.82
C GLY A 623 20.07 -14.96 -18.40
N PHE A 624 21.11 -14.17 -18.15
CA PHE A 624 22.46 -14.47 -18.65
C PHE A 624 23.55 -13.95 -17.71
N GLU A 625 24.75 -14.48 -17.92
CA GLU A 625 26.00 -13.95 -17.38
C GLU A 625 26.91 -13.47 -18.50
N ALA A 626 27.68 -12.41 -18.23
CA ALA A 626 28.72 -11.89 -19.09
C ALA A 626 29.80 -11.21 -18.25
N THR A 627 31.06 -11.18 -18.73
CA THR A 627 32.17 -10.53 -18.02
C THR A 627 32.71 -9.36 -18.82
N VAL A 628 32.58 -8.17 -18.27
CA VAL A 628 33.13 -6.92 -18.81
C VAL A 628 34.55 -6.78 -18.25
N THR A 629 35.53 -6.71 -19.15
CA THR A 629 36.95 -6.57 -18.77
C THR A 629 37.19 -5.24 -18.04
N ALA A 630 38.13 -5.21 -17.09
CA ALA A 630 38.48 -4.00 -16.35
C ALA A 630 38.69 -2.81 -17.28
N ASN A 631 38.19 -1.63 -16.87
CA ASN A 631 38.20 -0.36 -17.61
C ASN A 631 37.43 -0.34 -18.97
N GLN A 632 36.69 -1.40 -19.32
CA GLN A 632 35.88 -1.43 -20.53
C GLN A 632 34.42 -1.15 -20.21
N THR A 633 33.71 -0.66 -21.22
CA THR A 633 32.24 -0.49 -21.21
C THR A 633 31.61 -1.57 -22.08
N ALA A 634 30.54 -2.18 -21.58
CA ALA A 634 29.71 -3.10 -22.36
C ALA A 634 28.26 -2.65 -22.36
N THR A 635 27.62 -2.88 -23.51
CA THR A 635 26.17 -2.71 -23.68
C THR A 635 25.54 -4.08 -23.89
N PHE A 636 24.35 -4.26 -23.29
CA PHE A 636 23.52 -5.45 -23.47
C PHE A 636 22.11 -4.99 -23.88
N THR A 637 21.52 -5.66 -24.84
CA THR A 637 20.13 -5.48 -25.23
C THR A 637 19.41 -6.81 -25.08
N THR A 638 18.48 -6.87 -24.14
CA THR A 638 17.62 -8.03 -23.91
C THR A 638 16.22 -7.72 -24.45
N THR A 639 15.68 -8.62 -25.26
CA THR A 639 14.35 -8.47 -25.85
C THR A 639 13.45 -9.63 -25.47
N LEU A 640 12.25 -9.34 -24.96
CA LEU A 640 11.17 -10.30 -24.81
C LEU A 640 10.17 -10.09 -25.96
N SER A 641 10.08 -11.09 -26.84
CA SER A 641 9.20 -11.05 -28.01
C SER A 641 8.23 -12.23 -27.99
N PRO A 642 6.94 -12.04 -28.33
CA PRO A 642 6.02 -13.16 -28.49
C PRO A 642 6.44 -14.04 -29.67
N LYS A 643 6.08 -15.34 -29.57
CA LYS A 643 6.27 -16.29 -30.67
C LYS A 643 5.40 -15.92 -31.88
#